data_9f0f09341af26a7e057c5d98891e7815
#
_entry.id   9f0f09341af26a7e057c5d98891e7815
#
_cell.length_a   1.000
_cell.length_b   1.000
_cell.length_c   1.000
_cell.angle_alpha   90.00
_cell.angle_beta   90.00
_cell.angle_gamma   90.00
#
_symmetry.space_group_name_H-M   'P 1'
#
loop_
_entity.id
_entity.type
_entity.pdbx_description
1 polymer ?
#
loop_
_entity_poly.entity_id
_entity_poly.type
_entity_poly.pdbx_seq_one_letter_code
_entity_poly.pdbx_strand_id
1 'polypeptide(L)'
;MATNKKTPLHNETLFTAEEWSRITPGELWYQDPKREQPVTVLGHTFKNDDERRQWFREELRKKLPELKQMDGYPIGEDDDIINLSDPPYYTACPNPWLNDFIDEWEQEKKKLEAEGKRDANTVVTEPYASDVSEGKNNPIYMAHSYHTKVPHPAIMRYILHYTQPGDIVFDGFAGTGMTGVASQMCGISNNEKEKINLEFKNQTGKFPIWGTRRSILGDLSPIASFIAYNYNTPVDIIYFEKHTKSVISEIENECGWMYETKHTDGSIGRINYVIWSDVYVCPNCGNELTFYDVSVDKEKKVIKDTFFCPFCGSSLEKRHLNKAHITTYEGSTHSAIEKEKSVPVLINYTAKDGKRYEKRLDTDDISKLQKIEDLTIPYWYPTNLLPPGDKTSDPINHLYKRVCDFYTKRALYILAAMRTKFTSKELWLLTSIIEGSSKMNRERPFGLPSKLSGTLYIGSLVREIDVISFAKRKIKRYVDSYFKKKNGNALIQVASANSEDLNDNKIDYIFTDPPFGANLMYSELNILHESWLKVRTNNKEEAIVNKSQHKSLFDYQRLMTNSLKEFYRILKPGKWLTMEFSNTSASVWNSIQNALQGVGFVVANVASLDKKQGSYNAVTSTTAVKQDLVISCYKPSDEFTRKIEESADKRQNVWDFIGEQLQQVPGHIERGNATTTVIERSPKILYDRLISYYVQHGYSIPMDAQQFQQGLKERFLERDGMFFTAKQAAEYEEKKKHTTGVAPMGLIVSDEANGIEWLKHELKEPKTYQEISPEWMAAINGQKKGDVIPELKTILEENFIEDEQGKWHIPDLEKAIDLEKLHHKSLMREFNLYKEQAQKPRARIREVRVEALREGFKECFKDKDFQTILLIADKIPQNILTEDEQLLQYYDIASMRA
;
A
#
# COMPACT_ATOMS: atom_id res chain seq x y z
N MET A 1 -12.47 40.30 -34.10
CA MET A 1 -11.40 40.07 -33.15
C MET A 1 -12.01 40.08 -31.75
N ALA A 2 -12.35 38.94 -31.21
CA ALA A 2 -12.94 38.78 -29.90
C ALA A 2 -11.90 38.09 -29.01
N THR A 3 -11.37 38.83 -28.05
CA THR A 3 -10.42 38.35 -27.07
C THR A 3 -11.14 37.53 -26.01
N ASN A 4 -10.99 36.23 -26.06
CA ASN A 4 -11.43 35.31 -25.02
C ASN A 4 -10.60 35.56 -23.74
N LYS A 5 -11.10 36.36 -22.82
CA LYS A 5 -10.65 36.36 -21.41
C LYS A 5 -11.18 35.07 -20.76
N LYS A 6 -10.32 34.10 -20.56
CA LYS A 6 -10.57 33.00 -19.63
C LYS A 6 -10.76 33.58 -18.23
N THR A 7 -11.98 33.58 -17.75
CA THR A 7 -12.30 33.81 -16.34
C THR A 7 -11.61 32.71 -15.53
N PRO A 8 -10.88 33.01 -14.43
CA PRO A 8 -10.40 31.98 -13.53
C PRO A 8 -11.62 31.29 -12.91
N LEU A 9 -11.65 29.96 -12.95
CA LEU A 9 -12.55 29.18 -12.14
C LEU A 9 -12.39 29.61 -10.67
N HIS A 10 -13.36 30.35 -10.15
CA HIS A 10 -13.52 30.55 -8.74
C HIS A 10 -13.76 29.16 -8.11
N ASN A 11 -12.74 28.60 -7.48
CA ASN A 11 -12.96 27.67 -6.40
C ASN A 11 -13.83 28.41 -5.39
N GLU A 12 -15.04 27.93 -5.15
CA GLU A 12 -15.85 28.38 -4.04
C GLU A 12 -15.01 28.22 -2.79
N THR A 13 -14.66 29.35 -2.20
CA THR A 13 -13.90 29.38 -0.96
C THR A 13 -14.73 28.68 0.10
N LEU A 14 -14.16 27.68 0.77
CA LEU A 14 -14.78 26.95 1.90
C LEU A 14 -15.18 27.87 3.07
N PHE A 15 -14.95 29.16 2.94
CA PHE A 15 -15.23 30.21 3.91
C PHE A 15 -16.16 31.25 3.29
N THR A 16 -17.17 31.66 4.04
CA THR A 16 -18.04 32.77 3.67
C THR A 16 -17.24 34.08 3.67
N ALA A 17 -17.71 35.08 2.91
CA ALA A 17 -17.10 36.42 2.91
C ALA A 17 -17.05 37.05 4.33
N GLU A 18 -18.00 36.68 5.22
CA GLU A 18 -18.02 37.07 6.62
C GLU A 18 -16.90 36.42 7.46
N GLU A 19 -16.58 35.16 7.19
CA GLU A 19 -15.45 34.47 7.86
C GLU A 19 -14.11 35.08 7.40
N TRP A 20 -13.96 35.44 6.13
CA TRP A 20 -12.79 36.14 5.61
C TRP A 20 -12.66 37.60 6.14
N SER A 21 -13.77 38.32 6.34
CA SER A 21 -13.76 39.69 6.83
C SER A 21 -13.36 39.84 8.31
N ARG A 22 -13.41 38.76 9.09
CA ARG A 22 -12.94 38.72 10.49
C ARG A 22 -11.43 38.65 10.62
N ILE A 23 -10.71 38.52 9.52
CA ILE A 23 -9.24 38.51 9.47
C ILE A 23 -8.76 39.92 9.21
N THR A 24 -8.55 40.70 10.26
CA THR A 24 -8.02 42.05 10.13
C THR A 24 -6.49 42.00 9.87
N PRO A 25 -5.98 42.55 8.76
CA PRO A 25 -4.52 42.66 8.55
C PRO A 25 -3.90 43.51 9.65
N GLY A 26 -3.11 42.89 10.52
CA GLY A 26 -2.38 43.61 11.57
C GLY A 26 -2.54 43.07 13.00
N GLU A 27 -3.48 42.20 13.26
CA GLU A 27 -3.57 41.53 14.58
C GLU A 27 -2.62 40.37 14.69
N LEU A 28 -1.64 40.44 15.56
CA LEU A 28 -0.57 39.46 15.77
C LEU A 28 -1.08 38.17 16.43
N TRP A 29 -2.30 38.12 16.98
CA TRP A 29 -2.83 37.02 17.78
C TRP A 29 -4.32 36.83 17.49
N TYR A 30 -4.64 35.99 16.53
CA TYR A 30 -6.00 35.43 16.44
C TYR A 30 -6.14 34.37 17.53
N GLN A 31 -6.95 34.67 18.55
CA GLN A 31 -7.42 33.67 19.50
C GLN A 31 -8.68 33.03 18.91
N ASP A 32 -8.65 31.72 18.63
CA ASP A 32 -9.86 30.99 18.25
C ASP A 32 -10.83 31.07 19.44
N PRO A 33 -12.02 31.73 19.29
CA PRO A 33 -13.02 31.79 20.35
C PRO A 33 -13.51 30.41 20.82
N LYS A 34 -13.35 29.34 19.96
CA LYS A 34 -13.67 27.97 20.28
C LYS A 34 -12.63 27.30 21.18
N ARG A 35 -11.39 27.82 21.21
CA ARG A 35 -10.31 27.27 22.04
C ARG A 35 -10.58 27.40 23.54
N GLU A 36 -11.40 28.40 23.93
CA GLU A 36 -11.80 28.64 25.31
C GLU A 36 -13.17 28.03 25.66
N GLN A 37 -13.84 27.35 24.74
CA GLN A 37 -15.14 26.73 25.01
C GLN A 37 -14.98 25.42 25.78
N PRO A 38 -15.88 25.11 26.73
CA PRO A 38 -15.90 23.84 27.40
C PRO A 38 -16.05 22.68 26.42
N VAL A 39 -15.28 21.61 26.65
CA VAL A 39 -15.27 20.40 25.82
C VAL A 39 -15.67 19.22 26.70
N THR A 40 -16.68 18.45 26.26
CA THR A 40 -17.10 17.22 26.93
C THR A 40 -16.68 16.02 26.09
N VAL A 41 -15.98 15.06 26.70
CA VAL A 41 -15.48 13.85 26.04
C VAL A 41 -15.58 12.68 27.03
N LEU A 42 -16.18 11.56 26.63
CA LEU A 42 -16.36 10.35 27.44
C LEU A 42 -16.91 10.68 28.86
N GLY A 43 -17.93 11.53 28.90
CA GLY A 43 -18.59 11.95 30.14
C GLY A 43 -17.82 12.97 30.99
N HIS A 44 -16.58 13.32 30.66
CA HIS A 44 -15.79 14.35 31.36
C HIS A 44 -15.93 15.70 30.68
N THR A 45 -16.18 16.77 31.47
CA THR A 45 -16.25 18.13 30.95
C THR A 45 -15.04 18.92 31.41
N PHE A 46 -14.34 19.50 30.44
CA PHE A 46 -13.12 20.28 30.60
C PHE A 46 -13.40 21.75 30.26
N LYS A 47 -12.66 22.66 30.89
CA LYS A 47 -12.75 24.10 30.64
C LYS A 47 -12.47 24.45 29.17
N ASN A 48 -11.51 23.75 28.57
CA ASN A 48 -11.11 23.91 27.17
C ASN A 48 -10.41 22.64 26.64
N ASP A 49 -10.04 22.64 25.36
CA ASP A 49 -9.37 21.50 24.69
C ASP A 49 -7.94 21.26 25.20
N ASP A 50 -7.25 22.29 25.68
CA ASP A 50 -5.88 22.15 26.24
C ASP A 50 -5.94 21.40 27.57
N GLU A 51 -6.93 21.69 28.44
CA GLU A 51 -7.15 20.96 29.70
C GLU A 51 -7.56 19.51 29.42
N ARG A 52 -8.44 19.26 28.44
CA ARG A 52 -8.78 17.90 27.98
C ARG A 52 -7.50 17.14 27.59
N ARG A 53 -6.66 17.74 26.73
CA ARG A 53 -5.42 17.12 26.21
C ARG A 53 -4.44 16.81 27.34
N GLN A 54 -4.24 17.71 28.27
CA GLN A 54 -3.35 17.50 29.40
C GLN A 54 -3.86 16.34 30.27
N TRP A 55 -5.14 16.35 30.63
CA TRP A 55 -5.73 15.32 31.49
C TRP A 55 -5.62 13.93 30.84
N PHE A 56 -6.02 13.79 29.58
CA PHE A 56 -5.91 12.51 28.87
C PHE A 56 -4.46 12.04 28.65
N ARG A 57 -3.50 12.95 28.50
CA ARG A 57 -2.08 12.58 28.47
C ARG A 57 -1.58 12.04 29.81
N GLU A 58 -2.03 12.59 30.92
CA GLU A 58 -1.71 12.08 32.25
C GLU A 58 -2.36 10.68 32.47
N GLU A 59 -3.59 10.49 32.05
CA GLU A 59 -4.26 9.18 32.08
C GLU A 59 -3.55 8.16 31.18
N LEU A 60 -3.15 8.57 29.95
CA LEU A 60 -2.36 7.71 29.06
C LEU A 60 -1.05 7.27 29.72
N ARG A 61 -0.35 8.19 30.40
CA ARG A 61 0.89 7.88 31.11
C ARG A 61 0.71 6.77 32.16
N LYS A 62 -0.41 6.78 32.86
CA LYS A 62 -0.74 5.74 33.86
C LYS A 62 -0.95 4.38 33.20
N LYS A 63 -1.49 4.35 31.98
CA LYS A 63 -1.77 3.12 31.22
C LYS A 63 -0.56 2.58 30.44
N LEU A 64 0.47 3.37 30.19
CA LEU A 64 1.65 2.94 29.42
C LEU A 64 2.30 1.62 29.89
N PRO A 65 2.43 1.34 31.20
CA PRO A 65 3.03 0.06 31.64
C PRO A 65 2.27 -1.18 31.16
N GLU A 66 0.94 -1.08 31.04
CA GLU A 66 0.07 -2.14 30.51
C GLU A 66 0.17 -2.20 28.97
N LEU A 67 0.04 -1.06 28.31
CA LEU A 67 0.07 -0.96 26.85
C LEU A 67 1.42 -1.44 26.26
N LYS A 68 2.51 -1.29 26.97
CA LYS A 68 3.84 -1.79 26.58
C LYS A 68 3.92 -3.31 26.44
N GLN A 69 2.98 -4.05 27.00
CA GLN A 69 2.91 -5.51 26.86
C GLN A 69 2.22 -5.95 25.57
N MET A 70 1.56 -5.03 24.87
CA MET A 70 0.85 -5.33 23.62
C MET A 70 1.84 -5.48 22.46
N ASP A 71 1.54 -6.43 21.57
CA ASP A 71 2.33 -6.64 20.37
C ASP A 71 2.34 -5.40 19.47
N GLY A 72 3.49 -5.10 18.89
CA GLY A 72 3.64 -3.94 18.01
C GLY A 72 3.74 -2.59 18.74
N TYR A 73 3.82 -2.55 20.07
CA TYR A 73 4.06 -1.30 20.80
C TYR A 73 5.31 -0.58 20.24
N PRO A 74 5.21 0.73 19.91
CA PRO A 74 6.25 1.48 19.21
C PRO A 74 7.53 1.64 20.03
N ILE A 75 8.64 1.94 19.35
CA ILE A 75 9.94 2.20 19.96
C ILE A 75 10.12 3.70 20.14
N GLY A 76 10.17 4.16 21.38
CA GLY A 76 10.38 5.56 21.76
C GLY A 76 10.37 5.76 23.27
N GLU A 77 10.78 6.95 23.74
CA GLU A 77 10.67 7.31 25.14
C GLU A 77 9.20 7.64 25.48
N ASP A 78 8.78 7.36 26.70
CA ASP A 78 7.40 7.59 27.13
C ASP A 78 6.94 9.03 26.89
N ASP A 79 7.80 10.01 27.18
CA ASP A 79 7.51 11.41 26.97
C ASP A 79 7.34 11.75 25.48
N ASP A 80 8.12 11.17 24.59
CA ASP A 80 8.02 11.39 23.15
C ASP A 80 6.71 10.78 22.61
N ILE A 81 6.32 9.59 23.05
CA ILE A 81 5.05 8.93 22.69
C ILE A 81 3.85 9.76 23.17
N ILE A 82 3.87 10.22 24.44
CA ILE A 82 2.79 11.05 25.00
C ILE A 82 2.72 12.39 24.29
N ASN A 83 3.86 13.04 24.04
CA ASN A 83 3.89 14.35 23.38
C ASN A 83 3.43 14.28 21.92
N LEU A 84 3.68 13.16 21.23
CA LEU A 84 3.18 12.94 19.88
C LEU A 84 1.66 12.66 19.87
N SER A 85 1.09 12.22 20.97
CA SER A 85 -0.32 11.87 21.12
C SER A 85 -1.23 13.07 21.39
N ASP A 86 -2.48 12.99 20.94
CA ASP A 86 -3.63 13.87 21.24
C ASP A 86 -4.81 13.01 21.76
N PRO A 87 -4.65 12.36 22.93
CA PRO A 87 -5.63 11.43 23.42
C PRO A 87 -6.92 12.16 23.88
N PRO A 88 -8.08 11.49 23.79
CA PRO A 88 -8.29 10.11 23.41
C PRO A 88 -8.47 9.88 21.91
N TYR A 89 -8.36 10.91 21.07
CA TYR A 89 -8.62 10.84 19.62
C TYR A 89 -7.47 10.24 18.81
N TYR A 90 -6.25 10.47 19.26
CA TYR A 90 -5.04 9.92 18.66
C TYR A 90 -4.03 9.54 19.74
N THR A 91 -3.51 8.33 19.66
CA THR A 91 -2.42 7.87 20.50
C THR A 91 -1.28 7.31 19.63
N ALA A 92 -0.04 7.73 19.93
CA ALA A 92 1.16 7.20 19.31
C ALA A 92 1.58 5.83 19.92
N CYS A 93 0.61 5.10 20.44
CA CYS A 93 0.64 3.75 21.01
C CYS A 93 -0.79 3.17 20.94
N PRO A 94 -1.07 1.93 21.36
CA PRO A 94 -2.44 1.41 21.42
C PRO A 94 -3.37 2.33 22.22
N ASN A 95 -4.60 2.52 21.75
CA ASN A 95 -5.55 3.48 22.31
C ASN A 95 -6.50 2.80 23.32
N PRO A 96 -6.40 3.07 24.61
CA PRO A 96 -7.18 2.38 25.63
C PRO A 96 -8.64 2.88 25.77
N TRP A 97 -9.11 3.81 24.94
CA TRP A 97 -10.46 4.38 25.02
C TRP A 97 -11.36 3.99 23.84
N LEU A 98 -10.94 3.03 22.99
CA LEU A 98 -11.70 2.64 21.80
C LEU A 98 -13.09 2.11 22.15
N ASN A 99 -13.20 1.24 23.17
CA ASN A 99 -14.47 0.64 23.59
C ASN A 99 -15.42 1.68 24.18
N ASP A 100 -14.91 2.67 24.92
CA ASP A 100 -15.72 3.75 25.49
C ASP A 100 -16.39 4.57 24.37
N PHE A 101 -15.65 4.89 23.30
CA PHE A 101 -16.21 5.57 22.14
C PHE A 101 -17.20 4.72 21.36
N ILE A 102 -16.94 3.42 21.21
CA ILE A 102 -17.88 2.50 20.56
C ILE A 102 -19.23 2.52 21.29
N ASP A 103 -19.22 2.48 22.61
CA ASP A 103 -20.44 2.51 23.42
C ASP A 103 -21.21 3.85 23.26
N GLU A 104 -20.52 5.00 23.17
CA GLU A 104 -21.14 6.28 22.82
C GLU A 104 -21.74 6.25 21.40
N TRP A 105 -21.01 5.73 20.41
CA TRP A 105 -21.45 5.66 19.01
C TRP A 105 -22.64 4.72 18.81
N GLU A 106 -22.70 3.62 19.54
CA GLU A 106 -23.85 2.72 19.53
C GLU A 106 -25.12 3.41 20.09
N GLN A 107 -24.99 4.33 21.06
CA GLN A 107 -26.10 5.15 21.52
C GLN A 107 -26.52 6.22 20.49
N GLU A 108 -25.53 6.80 19.75
CA GLU A 108 -25.83 7.72 18.66
C GLU A 108 -26.57 7.05 17.50
N LYS A 109 -26.24 5.79 17.18
CA LYS A 109 -26.96 5.00 16.16
C LYS A 109 -28.44 4.90 16.49
N LYS A 110 -28.81 4.60 17.75
CA LYS A 110 -30.20 4.55 18.20
C LYS A 110 -30.94 5.89 18.03
N LYS A 111 -30.24 7.02 18.19
CA LYS A 111 -30.83 8.35 17.90
C LYS A 111 -31.07 8.55 16.41
N LEU A 112 -30.09 8.14 15.56
CA LEU A 112 -30.26 8.21 14.10
C LEU A 112 -31.41 7.33 13.60
N GLU A 113 -31.64 6.18 14.23
CA GLU A 113 -32.78 5.29 13.96
C GLU A 113 -34.11 5.96 14.34
N ALA A 114 -34.19 6.54 15.52
CA ALA A 114 -35.35 7.28 15.96
C ALA A 114 -35.68 8.51 15.09
N GLU A 115 -34.65 9.11 14.49
CA GLU A 115 -34.80 10.23 13.53
C GLU A 115 -35.10 9.77 12.10
N GLY A 116 -35.16 8.48 11.83
CA GLY A 116 -35.39 7.92 10.48
C GLY A 116 -34.22 8.14 9.48
N LYS A 117 -33.04 8.46 9.99
CA LYS A 117 -31.82 8.67 9.19
C LYS A 117 -31.03 7.38 8.93
N ARG A 118 -31.43 6.30 9.57
CA ARG A 118 -30.84 4.98 9.55
C ARG A 118 -31.93 3.92 9.75
N ASP A 119 -31.76 2.76 9.11
CA ASP A 119 -32.62 1.58 9.32
C ASP A 119 -31.80 0.42 9.87
N ALA A 120 -32.08 0.03 11.11
CA ALA A 120 -31.40 -1.07 11.81
C ALA A 120 -31.55 -2.43 11.11
N ASN A 121 -32.64 -2.61 10.33
CA ASN A 121 -32.95 -3.89 9.67
C ASN A 121 -32.30 -4.05 8.27
N THR A 122 -31.56 -3.05 7.81
CA THR A 122 -30.92 -3.14 6.50
C THR A 122 -29.77 -4.17 6.54
N VAL A 123 -29.92 -5.21 5.75
CA VAL A 123 -28.89 -6.25 5.52
C VAL A 123 -28.35 -6.11 4.10
N VAL A 124 -27.03 -6.06 3.97
CA VAL A 124 -26.36 -6.08 2.66
C VAL A 124 -26.12 -7.54 2.30
N THR A 125 -26.81 -8.01 1.26
CA THR A 125 -26.79 -9.41 0.82
C THR A 125 -25.89 -9.66 -0.39
N GLU A 126 -25.46 -8.60 -1.09
CA GLU A 126 -24.60 -8.74 -2.28
C GLU A 126 -23.33 -7.89 -2.15
N PRO A 127 -22.19 -8.36 -2.66
CA PRO A 127 -20.96 -7.59 -2.66
C PRO A 127 -21.05 -6.41 -3.65
N TYR A 128 -20.23 -5.38 -3.45
CA TYR A 128 -20.00 -4.36 -4.46
C TYR A 128 -19.14 -4.95 -5.57
N ALA A 129 -19.78 -5.30 -6.69
CA ALA A 129 -19.16 -6.10 -7.75
C ALA A 129 -18.58 -5.28 -8.91
N SER A 130 -18.79 -3.95 -8.90
CA SER A 130 -18.33 -3.09 -10.00
C SER A 130 -16.88 -2.70 -9.85
N ASP A 131 -16.18 -2.66 -10.98
CA ASP A 131 -14.83 -2.11 -11.04
C ASP A 131 -14.86 -0.61 -10.74
N VAL A 132 -13.88 -0.17 -9.95
CA VAL A 132 -13.75 1.23 -9.53
C VAL A 132 -12.55 1.86 -10.23
N SER A 133 -12.75 3.02 -10.85
CA SER A 133 -11.68 3.78 -11.48
C SER A 133 -11.61 5.20 -10.92
N GLU A 134 -10.54 5.52 -10.18
CA GLU A 134 -10.33 6.81 -9.53
C GLU A 134 -8.90 7.35 -9.70
N GLY A 135 -8.80 8.66 -10.01
CA GLY A 135 -7.53 9.34 -10.18
C GLY A 135 -6.86 9.75 -8.86
N LYS A 136 -5.54 9.94 -8.92
CA LYS A 136 -4.70 10.37 -7.78
C LYS A 136 -4.55 11.90 -7.66
N ASN A 137 -5.32 12.69 -8.41
CA ASN A 137 -5.16 14.16 -8.50
C ASN A 137 -5.98 14.95 -7.46
N ASN A 138 -6.66 14.28 -6.55
CA ASN A 138 -7.43 14.93 -5.50
C ASN A 138 -6.50 15.69 -4.54
N PRO A 139 -6.82 16.96 -4.14
CA PRO A 139 -6.01 17.74 -3.21
C PRO A 139 -5.69 17.02 -1.89
N ILE A 140 -6.66 16.29 -1.31
CA ILE A 140 -6.47 15.51 -0.08
C ILE A 140 -5.43 14.40 -0.33
N TYR A 141 -5.54 13.68 -1.45
CA TYR A 141 -4.58 12.64 -1.82
C TYR A 141 -3.16 13.20 -1.98
N MET A 142 -3.02 14.39 -2.56
CA MET A 142 -1.74 15.02 -2.91
C MET A 142 -1.07 15.80 -1.76
N ALA A 143 -1.74 16.04 -0.64
CA ALA A 143 -1.24 16.92 0.42
C ALA A 143 0.03 16.37 1.10
N HIS A 144 0.05 15.08 1.43
CA HIS A 144 1.22 14.40 1.98
C HIS A 144 1.57 13.17 1.15
N SER A 145 2.85 12.91 0.90
CA SER A 145 3.32 11.70 0.23
C SER A 145 3.38 10.52 1.22
N TYR A 146 3.06 9.33 0.73
CA TYR A 146 3.26 8.05 1.41
C TYR A 146 3.46 6.95 0.37
N HIS A 147 3.95 5.78 0.77
CA HIS A 147 4.36 4.72 -0.16
C HIS A 147 3.20 4.18 -0.98
N THR A 148 2.09 3.87 -0.31
CA THR A 148 0.84 3.41 -0.92
C THR A 148 -0.34 4.18 -0.34
N LYS A 149 -1.34 4.47 -1.16
CA LYS A 149 -2.61 5.07 -0.72
C LYS A 149 -3.73 4.66 -1.67
N VAL A 150 -4.90 4.39 -1.12
CA VAL A 150 -6.14 4.25 -1.87
C VAL A 150 -6.83 5.62 -1.97
N PRO A 151 -7.27 6.09 -3.14
CA PRO A 151 -8.04 7.32 -3.23
C PRO A 151 -9.34 7.23 -2.42
N HIS A 152 -9.57 8.17 -1.49
CA HIS A 152 -10.76 8.15 -0.64
C HIS A 152 -12.10 8.10 -1.41
N PRO A 153 -12.27 8.68 -2.64
CA PRO A 153 -13.52 8.51 -3.38
C PRO A 153 -13.77 7.05 -3.80
N ALA A 154 -12.73 6.25 -4.01
CA ALA A 154 -12.89 4.82 -4.25
C ALA A 154 -13.41 4.11 -2.99
N ILE A 155 -12.80 4.38 -1.83
CA ILE A 155 -13.21 3.81 -0.54
C ILE A 155 -14.65 4.21 -0.19
N MET A 156 -15.05 5.45 -0.50
CA MET A 156 -16.43 5.92 -0.24
C MET A 156 -17.50 5.02 -0.88
N ARG A 157 -17.24 4.46 -2.08
CA ARG A 157 -18.18 3.57 -2.75
C ARG A 157 -18.44 2.31 -1.94
N TYR A 158 -17.38 1.70 -1.45
CA TYR A 158 -17.49 0.51 -0.59
C TYR A 158 -18.18 0.84 0.72
N ILE A 159 -17.78 1.93 1.40
CA ILE A 159 -18.42 2.37 2.66
C ILE A 159 -19.91 2.64 2.46
N LEU A 160 -20.29 3.35 1.39
CA LEU A 160 -21.69 3.66 1.11
C LEU A 160 -22.52 2.41 0.78
N HIS A 161 -21.91 1.38 0.19
CA HIS A 161 -22.58 0.12 -0.12
C HIS A 161 -22.81 -0.74 1.12
N TYR A 162 -21.78 -0.90 1.95
CA TYR A 162 -21.82 -1.85 3.06
C TYR A 162 -22.33 -1.27 4.37
N THR A 163 -22.49 0.05 4.49
CA THR A 163 -22.76 0.72 5.76
C THR A 163 -23.87 1.76 5.67
N GLN A 164 -24.35 2.19 6.84
CA GLN A 164 -25.27 3.28 7.02
C GLN A 164 -24.67 4.41 7.87
N PRO A 165 -25.33 5.61 7.93
CA PRO A 165 -24.91 6.70 8.82
C PRO A 165 -24.71 6.22 10.26
N GLY A 166 -23.58 6.60 10.88
CA GLY A 166 -23.21 6.21 12.23
C GLY A 166 -22.53 4.84 12.36
N ASP A 167 -22.49 4.00 11.32
CA ASP A 167 -21.77 2.73 11.34
C ASP A 167 -20.27 2.94 11.58
N ILE A 168 -19.65 1.95 12.24
CA ILE A 168 -18.25 1.97 12.62
C ILE A 168 -17.45 1.20 11.58
N VAL A 169 -16.54 1.93 10.91
CA VAL A 169 -15.61 1.40 9.91
C VAL A 169 -14.25 1.22 10.57
N PHE A 170 -13.67 0.05 10.44
CA PHE A 170 -12.35 -0.27 10.95
C PHE A 170 -11.34 -0.44 9.82
N ASP A 171 -10.10 0.01 10.05
CA ASP A 171 -8.96 -0.22 9.17
C ASP A 171 -7.70 -0.43 10.03
N GLY A 172 -7.21 -1.68 10.10
CA GLY A 172 -6.04 -2.05 10.89
C GLY A 172 -4.70 -1.88 10.15
N PHE A 173 -4.74 -1.53 8.85
CA PHE A 173 -3.59 -1.17 8.03
C PHE A 173 -3.83 0.20 7.38
N ALA A 174 -4.24 1.16 8.20
CA ALA A 174 -4.83 2.41 7.77
C ALA A 174 -3.89 3.33 6.97
N GLY A 175 -2.58 3.10 7.01
CA GLY A 175 -1.60 3.94 6.35
C GLY A 175 -1.84 5.41 6.66
N THR A 176 -2.14 6.22 5.65
CA THR A 176 -2.42 7.65 5.84
C THR A 176 -3.86 7.98 6.26
N GLY A 177 -4.68 6.98 6.58
CA GLY A 177 -6.05 7.17 7.09
C GLY A 177 -7.08 7.62 6.05
N MET A 178 -6.93 7.20 4.79
CA MET A 178 -7.89 7.53 3.73
C MET A 178 -9.27 6.90 3.97
N THR A 179 -9.35 5.78 4.68
CA THR A 179 -10.60 5.16 5.13
C THR A 179 -11.38 6.07 6.07
N GLY A 180 -10.69 6.75 7.00
CA GLY A 180 -11.30 7.73 7.88
C GLY A 180 -11.78 8.98 7.13
N VAL A 181 -10.98 9.47 6.17
CA VAL A 181 -11.39 10.56 5.27
C VAL A 181 -12.67 10.17 4.51
N ALA A 182 -12.70 8.99 3.90
CA ALA A 182 -13.86 8.48 3.17
C ALA A 182 -15.10 8.37 4.06
N SER A 183 -14.95 7.85 5.29
CA SER A 183 -16.03 7.72 6.29
C SER A 183 -16.67 9.07 6.63
N GLN A 184 -15.85 10.11 6.79
CA GLN A 184 -16.33 11.46 7.07
C GLN A 184 -16.93 12.14 5.82
N MET A 185 -16.30 11.97 4.63
CA MET A 185 -16.74 12.54 3.37
C MET A 185 -18.10 11.98 2.91
N CYS A 186 -18.48 10.79 3.33
CA CYS A 186 -19.85 10.26 3.14
C CYS A 186 -20.93 11.14 3.81
N GLY A 187 -20.56 12.00 4.76
CA GLY A 187 -21.47 12.94 5.42
C GLY A 187 -21.41 14.38 4.90
N ILE A 188 -20.54 14.67 3.93
CA ILE A 188 -20.27 16.03 3.43
C ILE A 188 -20.73 16.13 1.98
N SER A 189 -21.43 17.22 1.62
CA SER A 189 -21.76 17.50 0.23
C SER A 189 -20.47 17.85 -0.52
N ASN A 190 -20.20 17.14 -1.61
CA ASN A 190 -19.03 17.34 -2.46
C ASN A 190 -19.36 17.00 -3.92
N ASN A 191 -18.44 17.32 -4.83
CA ASN A 191 -18.60 17.09 -6.26
C ASN A 191 -18.68 15.59 -6.65
N GLU A 192 -18.18 14.69 -5.79
CA GLU A 192 -18.23 13.24 -6.01
C GLU A 192 -19.64 12.66 -5.79
N LYS A 193 -20.49 13.37 -5.04
CA LYS A 193 -21.81 12.88 -4.64
C LYS A 193 -22.72 12.57 -5.83
N GLU A 194 -22.76 13.45 -6.82
CA GLU A 194 -23.59 13.27 -8.03
C GLU A 194 -23.10 12.08 -8.86
N LYS A 195 -21.78 11.98 -9.03
CA LYS A 195 -21.14 10.87 -9.75
C LYS A 195 -21.45 9.52 -9.08
N ILE A 196 -21.21 9.42 -7.79
CA ILE A 196 -21.46 8.20 -7.00
C ILE A 196 -22.96 7.85 -7.00
N ASN A 197 -23.85 8.83 -6.88
CA ASN A 197 -25.29 8.60 -6.94
C ASN A 197 -25.71 7.99 -8.28
N LEU A 198 -25.16 8.50 -9.39
CA LEU A 198 -25.45 7.96 -10.72
C LEU A 198 -24.94 6.52 -10.87
N GLU A 199 -23.71 6.26 -10.41
CA GLU A 199 -23.12 4.91 -10.41
C GLU A 199 -24.01 3.93 -9.62
N PHE A 200 -24.37 4.26 -8.39
CA PHE A 200 -25.24 3.42 -7.54
C PHE A 200 -26.63 3.19 -8.17
N LYS A 201 -27.25 4.24 -8.71
CA LYS A 201 -28.55 4.11 -9.38
C LYS A 201 -28.49 3.16 -10.57
N ASN A 202 -27.42 3.22 -11.34
CA ASN A 202 -27.23 2.35 -12.51
C ASN A 202 -26.97 0.89 -12.10
N GLN A 203 -26.24 0.66 -11.00
CA GLN A 203 -25.85 -0.67 -10.54
C GLN A 203 -26.92 -1.36 -9.70
N THR A 204 -27.51 -0.65 -8.77
CA THR A 204 -28.40 -1.22 -7.74
C THR A 204 -29.87 -0.76 -7.87
N GLY A 205 -30.15 0.16 -8.78
CA GLY A 205 -31.47 0.81 -8.90
C GLY A 205 -31.81 1.75 -7.75
N LYS A 206 -30.93 1.92 -6.75
CA LYS A 206 -31.18 2.73 -5.53
C LYS A 206 -30.08 3.76 -5.35
N PHE A 207 -30.36 4.82 -4.60
CA PHE A 207 -29.34 5.77 -4.14
C PHE A 207 -28.73 5.29 -2.82
N PRO A 208 -27.43 5.54 -2.60
CA PRO A 208 -26.82 5.23 -1.32
C PRO A 208 -27.31 6.18 -0.22
N ILE A 209 -27.31 5.71 1.01
CA ILE A 209 -27.69 6.53 2.18
C ILE A 209 -26.48 7.34 2.63
N TRP A 210 -26.52 8.64 2.36
CA TRP A 210 -25.48 9.58 2.75
C TRP A 210 -25.55 9.94 4.23
N GLY A 211 -24.41 10.10 4.86
CA GLY A 211 -24.24 10.49 6.26
C GLY A 211 -22.85 10.10 6.74
N THR A 212 -22.37 10.74 7.80
CA THR A 212 -21.06 10.45 8.36
C THR A 212 -21.04 9.05 8.97
N ARG A 213 -19.96 8.30 8.71
CA ARG A 213 -19.59 7.06 9.43
C ARG A 213 -18.53 7.38 10.45
N ARG A 214 -18.43 6.56 11.48
CA ARG A 214 -17.35 6.58 12.47
C ARG A 214 -16.22 5.69 11.98
N SER A 215 -14.99 6.00 12.36
CA SER A 215 -13.84 5.16 11.95
C SER A 215 -12.84 4.94 13.09
N ILE A 216 -12.27 3.74 13.14
CA ILE A 216 -11.15 3.37 13.98
C ILE A 216 -10.02 2.97 13.04
N LEU A 217 -8.88 3.65 13.16
CA LEU A 217 -7.74 3.53 12.26
C LEU A 217 -6.52 3.11 13.06
N GLY A 218 -6.00 1.92 12.78
CA GLY A 218 -4.77 1.39 13.34
C GLY A 218 -3.68 1.28 12.28
N ASP A 219 -2.45 1.56 12.63
CA ASP A 219 -1.28 1.25 11.82
C ASP A 219 -0.07 0.98 12.73
N LEU A 220 0.77 0.05 12.33
CA LEU A 220 2.00 -0.27 13.06
C LEU A 220 3.02 0.90 13.01
N SER A 221 2.94 1.75 12.00
CA SER A 221 3.87 2.84 11.74
C SER A 221 3.42 4.14 12.41
N PRO A 222 4.24 4.72 13.32
CA PRO A 222 3.97 6.02 13.93
C PRO A 222 3.80 7.16 12.92
N ILE A 223 4.55 7.16 11.80
CA ILE A 223 4.36 8.20 10.79
C ILE A 223 3.06 8.03 10.04
N ALA A 224 2.63 6.81 9.73
CA ALA A 224 1.35 6.54 9.09
C ALA A 224 0.19 7.05 9.95
N SER A 225 0.14 6.62 11.21
CA SER A 225 -0.88 7.05 12.17
C SER A 225 -0.84 8.57 12.43
N PHE A 226 0.34 9.19 12.46
CA PHE A 226 0.48 10.65 12.59
C PHE A 226 -0.08 11.39 11.37
N ILE A 227 0.15 10.90 10.16
CA ILE A 227 -0.46 11.46 8.95
C ILE A 227 -1.97 11.25 8.98
N ALA A 228 -2.44 10.05 9.35
CA ALA A 228 -3.86 9.74 9.49
C ALA A 228 -4.55 10.68 10.49
N TYR A 229 -3.92 10.95 11.63
CA TYR A 229 -4.42 11.90 12.61
C TYR A 229 -4.62 13.30 12.02
N ASN A 230 -3.64 13.82 11.29
CA ASN A 230 -3.73 15.16 10.71
C ASN A 230 -4.76 15.25 9.57
N TYR A 231 -5.00 14.16 8.83
CA TYR A 231 -6.07 14.12 7.85
C TYR A 231 -7.46 14.04 8.48
N ASN A 232 -7.63 13.37 9.61
CA ASN A 232 -8.94 12.98 10.14
C ASN A 232 -9.44 13.80 11.33
N THR A 233 -8.58 14.59 11.98
CA THR A 233 -8.97 15.44 13.11
C THR A 233 -9.11 16.91 12.72
N PRO A 234 -9.97 17.68 13.40
CA PRO A 234 -10.12 19.10 13.15
C PRO A 234 -8.81 19.88 13.37
N VAL A 235 -8.65 20.91 12.56
CA VAL A 235 -7.62 21.93 12.73
C VAL A 235 -8.21 23.30 12.40
N ASP A 236 -7.87 24.32 13.15
CA ASP A 236 -8.10 25.70 12.71
C ASP A 236 -7.14 25.99 11.57
N ILE A 237 -7.65 25.91 10.34
CA ILE A 237 -6.83 26.03 9.14
C ILE A 237 -6.31 27.46 8.95
N ILE A 238 -7.04 28.47 9.44
CA ILE A 238 -6.66 29.88 9.33
C ILE A 238 -5.51 30.16 10.30
N TYR A 239 -5.66 29.71 11.55
CA TYR A 239 -4.59 29.80 12.54
C TYR A 239 -3.36 29.04 12.09
N PHE A 240 -3.52 27.80 11.62
CA PHE A 240 -2.44 26.98 11.10
C PHE A 240 -1.66 27.72 9.99
N GLU A 241 -2.36 28.24 8.98
CA GLU A 241 -1.71 28.93 7.87
C GLU A 241 -0.95 30.17 8.33
N LYS A 242 -1.59 31.03 9.15
CA LYS A 242 -1.01 32.28 9.65
C LYS A 242 0.20 31.99 10.55
N HIS A 243 0.05 31.11 11.53
CA HIS A 243 1.10 30.79 12.49
C HIS A 243 2.29 30.10 11.81
N THR A 244 2.03 29.10 10.94
CA THR A 244 3.10 28.41 10.21
C THR A 244 3.86 29.36 9.30
N LYS A 245 3.19 30.28 8.59
CA LYS A 245 3.85 31.32 7.79
C LYS A 245 4.72 32.26 8.66
N SER A 246 4.25 32.62 9.84
CA SER A 246 5.03 33.46 10.78
C SER A 246 6.30 32.75 11.23
N VAL A 247 6.20 31.49 11.67
CA VAL A 247 7.34 30.66 12.08
C VAL A 247 8.33 30.45 10.92
N ILE A 248 7.83 30.18 9.71
CA ILE A 248 8.70 30.06 8.52
C ILE A 248 9.40 31.37 8.20
N SER A 249 8.74 32.54 8.38
CA SER A 249 9.37 33.85 8.17
C SER A 249 10.44 34.15 9.22
N GLU A 250 10.25 33.74 10.47
CA GLU A 250 11.27 33.85 11.52
C GLU A 250 12.51 33.00 11.17
N ILE A 251 12.30 31.74 10.74
CA ILE A 251 13.37 30.84 10.27
C ILE A 251 14.09 31.46 9.05
N GLU A 252 13.34 32.04 8.12
CA GLU A 252 13.93 32.70 6.95
C GLU A 252 14.80 33.92 7.32
N ASN A 253 14.40 34.70 8.32
CA ASN A 253 15.21 35.80 8.83
C ASN A 253 16.51 35.30 9.49
N GLU A 254 16.46 34.14 10.16
CA GLU A 254 17.61 33.52 10.81
C GLU A 254 18.55 32.85 9.79
N CYS A 255 18.00 32.04 8.87
CA CYS A 255 18.75 31.12 8.04
C CYS A 255 18.67 31.42 6.53
N GLY A 256 17.84 32.37 6.10
CA GLY A 256 17.59 32.62 4.68
C GLY A 256 18.82 32.96 3.86
N TRP A 257 19.82 33.61 4.51
CA TRP A 257 21.11 33.91 3.91
C TRP A 257 21.87 32.68 3.38
N MET A 258 21.56 31.49 3.89
CA MET A 258 22.16 30.22 3.45
C MET A 258 21.75 29.85 2.01
N TYR A 259 20.61 30.37 1.54
CA TYR A 259 20.11 30.19 0.17
C TYR A 259 20.20 31.49 -0.68
N GLU A 260 21.19 32.31 -0.44
CA GLU A 260 21.48 33.48 -1.25
C GLU A 260 22.76 33.30 -2.09
N THR A 261 22.78 33.91 -3.28
CA THR A 261 23.95 33.97 -4.13
C THR A 261 24.04 35.32 -4.83
N LYS A 262 25.22 35.75 -5.26
CA LYS A 262 25.39 36.97 -6.02
C LYS A 262 25.10 36.75 -7.50
N HIS A 263 24.30 37.63 -8.08
CA HIS A 263 24.11 37.74 -9.51
C HIS A 263 25.29 38.51 -10.17
N THR A 264 25.39 38.46 -11.48
CA THR A 264 26.46 39.08 -12.25
C THR A 264 26.54 40.62 -12.10
N ASP A 265 25.43 41.27 -11.75
CA ASP A 265 25.34 42.69 -11.46
C ASP A 265 25.66 43.08 -9.98
N GLY A 266 26.03 42.08 -9.17
CA GLY A 266 26.27 42.22 -7.75
C GLY A 266 25.03 42.18 -6.85
N SER A 267 23.82 42.11 -7.40
CA SER A 267 22.59 41.95 -6.62
C SER A 267 22.47 40.55 -6.02
N ILE A 268 21.71 40.41 -4.93
CA ILE A 268 21.47 39.16 -4.25
C ILE A 268 20.30 38.44 -4.92
N GLY A 269 20.53 37.18 -5.34
CA GLY A 269 19.52 36.29 -5.85
C GLY A 269 19.23 35.15 -4.85
N ARG A 270 18.02 34.54 -4.95
CA ARG A 270 17.59 33.41 -4.14
C ARG A 270 17.89 32.11 -4.84
N ILE A 271 18.64 31.22 -4.22
CA ILE A 271 18.95 29.86 -4.70
C ILE A 271 17.66 29.04 -4.72
N ASN A 272 17.32 28.52 -5.87
CA ASN A 272 16.21 27.56 -6.01
C ASN A 272 16.67 26.14 -5.65
N TYR A 273 17.85 25.76 -6.18
CA TYR A 273 18.51 24.49 -5.87
C TYR A 273 20.01 24.55 -6.20
N VAL A 274 20.75 23.63 -5.60
CA VAL A 274 22.15 23.36 -5.91
C VAL A 274 22.28 21.91 -6.36
N ILE A 275 23.04 21.67 -7.43
CA ILE A 275 23.40 20.32 -7.88
C ILE A 275 24.71 19.93 -7.21
N TRP A 276 24.69 18.81 -6.50
CA TRP A 276 25.85 18.15 -5.94
C TRP A 276 26.23 16.96 -6.79
N SER A 277 27.53 16.72 -6.96
CA SER A 277 28.10 15.64 -7.74
C SER A 277 29.03 14.79 -6.88
N ASP A 278 28.89 13.48 -6.95
CA ASP A 278 29.93 12.59 -6.44
C ASP A 278 31.27 12.83 -7.17
N VAL A 279 32.35 12.58 -6.45
CA VAL A 279 33.72 12.59 -6.97
C VAL A 279 34.23 11.15 -7.04
N TYR A 280 34.75 10.77 -8.17
CA TYR A 280 35.33 9.46 -8.42
C TYR A 280 36.83 9.55 -8.61
N VAL A 281 37.54 8.43 -8.41
CA VAL A 281 38.98 8.33 -8.66
C VAL A 281 39.21 7.58 -9.98
N CYS A 282 39.99 8.18 -10.87
CA CYS A 282 40.38 7.51 -12.11
C CYS A 282 41.30 6.31 -11.81
N PRO A 283 40.93 5.09 -12.21
CA PRO A 283 41.74 3.91 -11.92
C PRO A 283 43.13 3.91 -12.62
N ASN A 284 43.26 4.70 -13.70
CA ASN A 284 44.51 4.70 -14.49
C ASN A 284 45.49 5.78 -14.04
N CYS A 285 45.04 6.95 -13.57
CA CYS A 285 45.96 8.04 -13.22
C CYS A 285 45.82 8.51 -11.76
N GLY A 286 44.84 7.98 -11.00
CA GLY A 286 44.60 8.35 -9.61
C GLY A 286 43.97 9.71 -9.36
N ASN A 287 43.73 10.52 -10.42
CA ASN A 287 43.14 11.84 -10.27
C ASN A 287 41.65 11.77 -9.96
N GLU A 288 41.18 12.74 -9.19
CA GLU A 288 39.76 12.89 -8.85
C GLU A 288 38.97 13.45 -10.03
N LEU A 289 37.77 12.89 -10.26
CA LEU A 289 36.85 13.23 -11.35
C LEU A 289 35.51 13.63 -10.77
N THR A 290 35.08 14.86 -11.01
CA THR A 290 33.72 15.28 -10.70
C THR A 290 32.76 14.64 -11.71
N PHE A 291 31.86 13.76 -11.26
CA PHE A 291 30.98 12.99 -12.15
C PHE A 291 30.14 13.86 -13.09
N TYR A 292 29.63 14.99 -12.57
CA TYR A 292 28.89 15.95 -13.40
C TYR A 292 29.71 16.46 -14.60
N ASP A 293 30.98 16.78 -14.40
CA ASP A 293 31.81 17.40 -15.42
C ASP A 293 32.22 16.44 -16.54
N VAL A 294 32.39 15.16 -16.21
CA VAL A 294 32.83 14.14 -17.16
C VAL A 294 31.70 13.43 -17.85
N SER A 295 30.52 13.29 -17.21
CA SER A 295 29.43 12.47 -17.71
C SER A 295 28.22 13.24 -18.24
N VAL A 296 27.96 14.47 -17.76
CA VAL A 296 26.77 15.21 -18.16
C VAL A 296 26.97 15.97 -19.46
N ASP A 297 26.20 15.63 -20.48
CA ASP A 297 26.11 16.35 -21.73
C ASP A 297 24.92 17.31 -21.69
N LYS A 298 25.23 18.63 -21.50
CA LYS A 298 24.19 19.66 -21.35
C LYS A 298 23.40 19.91 -22.63
N GLU A 299 24.03 19.75 -23.80
CA GLU A 299 23.39 20.00 -25.08
C GLU A 299 22.41 18.89 -25.42
N LYS A 300 22.87 17.64 -25.28
CA LYS A 300 22.05 16.45 -25.50
C LYS A 300 21.16 16.12 -24.34
N LYS A 301 21.38 16.78 -23.19
CA LYS A 301 20.64 16.55 -21.94
C LYS A 301 20.65 15.07 -21.50
N VAL A 302 21.76 14.38 -21.60
CA VAL A 302 21.95 12.98 -21.21
C VAL A 302 23.11 12.83 -20.23
N ILE A 303 23.10 11.77 -19.45
CA ILE A 303 24.27 11.28 -18.72
C ILE A 303 24.89 10.21 -19.60
N LYS A 304 26.16 10.41 -19.96
CA LYS A 304 26.92 9.44 -20.80
C LYS A 304 27.25 8.20 -19.96
N ASP A 305 27.06 7.04 -20.51
CA ASP A 305 27.45 5.78 -19.88
C ASP A 305 28.96 5.61 -19.92
N THR A 306 29.60 6.06 -21.04
CA THR A 306 31.05 6.06 -21.25
C THR A 306 31.52 7.50 -21.42
N PHE A 307 32.61 7.87 -20.75
CA PHE A 307 33.24 9.19 -20.79
C PHE A 307 34.76 9.08 -20.67
N PHE A 308 35.48 10.19 -20.91
CA PHE A 308 36.93 10.19 -20.89
C PHE A 308 37.49 10.90 -19.67
N CYS A 309 38.55 10.38 -19.09
CA CYS A 309 39.31 11.06 -18.07
C CYS A 309 39.97 12.31 -18.64
N PRO A 310 39.72 13.52 -18.13
CA PRO A 310 40.31 14.76 -18.67
C PRO A 310 41.82 14.84 -18.44
N PHE A 311 42.39 14.03 -17.56
CA PHE A 311 43.82 14.07 -17.20
C PHE A 311 44.65 13.06 -18.02
N CYS A 312 44.17 11.86 -18.26
CA CYS A 312 44.94 10.82 -18.95
C CYS A 312 44.28 10.30 -20.23
N GLY A 313 43.11 10.76 -20.62
CA GLY A 313 42.38 10.38 -21.83
C GLY A 313 41.78 8.99 -21.83
N SER A 314 41.89 8.24 -20.75
CA SER A 314 41.31 6.87 -20.68
C SER A 314 39.80 6.88 -20.77
N SER A 315 39.24 5.94 -21.54
CA SER A 315 37.79 5.70 -21.58
C SER A 315 37.34 5.02 -20.31
N LEU A 316 36.28 5.56 -19.66
CA LEU A 316 35.82 5.18 -18.35
C LEU A 316 34.29 4.91 -18.38
N GLU A 317 33.87 3.95 -17.58
CA GLU A 317 32.45 3.70 -17.28
C GLU A 317 32.20 3.80 -15.76
N LYS A 318 31.10 4.43 -15.36
CA LYS A 318 30.78 4.65 -13.94
C LYS A 318 30.90 3.40 -13.08
N ARG A 319 30.44 2.25 -13.57
CA ARG A 319 30.43 0.98 -12.82
C ARG A 319 31.82 0.48 -12.42
N HIS A 320 32.90 0.98 -13.08
CA HIS A 320 34.26 0.57 -12.81
C HIS A 320 35.04 1.62 -12.01
N LEU A 321 34.39 2.67 -11.51
CA LEU A 321 35.02 3.73 -10.74
C LEU A 321 34.74 3.58 -9.24
N ASN A 322 35.75 3.85 -8.44
CA ASN A 322 35.61 3.99 -6.99
C ASN A 322 35.32 5.46 -6.65
N LYS A 323 34.47 5.70 -5.68
CA LYS A 323 34.23 7.03 -5.16
C LYS A 323 35.45 7.53 -4.36
N ALA A 324 35.70 8.81 -4.42
CA ALA A 324 36.66 9.46 -3.55
C ALA A 324 36.05 9.62 -2.14
N HIS A 325 36.90 9.52 -1.11
CA HIS A 325 36.49 9.64 0.29
C HIS A 325 37.14 10.85 0.94
N ILE A 326 36.46 11.38 1.94
CA ILE A 326 36.97 12.46 2.82
C ILE A 326 36.76 12.08 4.27
N THR A 327 37.71 12.46 5.13
CA THR A 327 37.54 12.37 6.57
C THR A 327 37.06 13.71 7.09
N THR A 328 35.93 13.74 7.80
CA THR A 328 35.36 14.92 8.42
C THR A 328 35.20 14.71 9.92
N TYR A 329 35.35 15.79 10.71
CA TYR A 329 35.03 15.72 12.14
C TYR A 329 33.54 15.99 12.36
N GLU A 330 32.86 15.07 13.02
CA GLU A 330 31.46 15.22 13.36
C GLU A 330 31.29 15.67 14.80
N GLY A 331 30.81 16.91 14.99
CA GLY A 331 30.63 17.48 16.31
C GLY A 331 29.63 16.76 17.22
N SER A 332 28.62 16.09 16.62
CA SER A 332 27.58 15.34 17.36
C SER A 332 28.10 14.06 18.01
N THR A 333 29.12 13.43 17.41
CA THR A 333 29.73 12.19 17.89
C THR A 333 31.13 12.38 18.46
N HIS A 334 31.68 13.58 18.37
CA HIS A 334 33.05 13.91 18.72
C HIS A 334 34.11 12.97 18.11
N SER A 335 33.85 12.54 16.87
CA SER A 335 34.68 11.57 16.15
C SER A 335 34.98 12.00 14.73
N ALA A 336 36.13 11.53 14.21
CA ALA A 336 36.45 11.62 12.78
C ALA A 336 35.67 10.51 12.06
N ILE A 337 34.91 10.88 11.05
CA ILE A 337 34.11 9.95 10.22
C ILE A 337 34.55 10.06 8.77
N GLU A 338 34.56 8.92 8.10
CA GLU A 338 34.77 8.83 6.66
C GLU A 338 33.42 9.00 5.93
N LYS A 339 33.42 9.81 4.87
CA LYS A 339 32.26 10.04 3.98
C LYS A 339 32.69 9.95 2.53
N GLU A 340 31.77 9.52 1.66
CA GLU A 340 31.97 9.68 0.22
C GLU A 340 32.05 11.16 -0.14
N LYS A 341 33.02 11.53 -1.00
CA LYS A 341 33.24 12.91 -1.39
C LYS A 341 32.20 13.36 -2.42
N SER A 342 31.49 14.41 -2.08
CA SER A 342 30.53 15.07 -2.98
C SER A 342 30.80 16.57 -2.99
N VAL A 343 30.69 17.19 -4.16
CA VAL A 343 30.99 18.62 -4.36
C VAL A 343 29.82 19.32 -5.06
N PRO A 344 29.51 20.57 -4.70
CA PRO A 344 28.51 21.36 -5.39
C PRO A 344 29.06 21.84 -6.75
N VAL A 345 28.24 21.69 -7.81
CA VAL A 345 28.71 21.93 -9.19
C VAL A 345 27.92 23.02 -9.94
N LEU A 346 26.67 23.23 -9.58
CA LEU A 346 25.80 24.20 -10.25
C LEU A 346 24.79 24.80 -9.27
N ILE A 347 24.56 26.08 -9.36
CA ILE A 347 23.52 26.82 -8.65
C ILE A 347 22.48 27.28 -9.65
N ASN A 348 21.21 26.94 -9.41
CA ASN A 348 20.08 27.58 -10.07
C ASN A 348 19.44 28.55 -9.09
N TYR A 349 19.25 29.79 -9.51
CA TYR A 349 18.75 30.86 -8.64
C TYR A 349 17.82 31.79 -9.38
N THR A 350 16.99 32.51 -8.63
CA THR A 350 16.12 33.58 -9.11
C THR A 350 16.75 34.92 -8.73
N ALA A 351 17.07 35.74 -9.72
CA ALA A 351 17.63 37.06 -9.53
C ALA A 351 16.54 38.07 -9.17
N LYS A 352 16.96 39.34 -8.87
CA LYS A 352 16.06 40.42 -8.45
C LYS A 352 15.03 40.80 -9.55
N ASP A 353 15.34 40.51 -10.81
CA ASP A 353 14.46 40.73 -11.97
C ASP A 353 13.35 39.64 -12.08
N GLY A 354 13.30 38.65 -11.18
CA GLY A 354 12.36 37.57 -11.18
C GLY A 354 12.69 36.42 -12.13
N LYS A 355 13.78 36.53 -12.91
CA LYS A 355 14.18 35.47 -13.85
C LYS A 355 15.09 34.45 -13.18
N ARG A 356 15.10 33.25 -13.75
CA ARG A 356 15.95 32.13 -13.30
C ARG A 356 17.23 32.08 -14.11
N TYR A 357 18.34 31.91 -13.38
CA TYR A 357 19.69 31.81 -13.93
C TYR A 357 20.41 30.57 -13.39
N GLU A 358 21.44 30.15 -14.08
CA GLU A 358 22.35 29.09 -13.64
C GLU A 358 23.77 29.63 -13.66
N LYS A 359 24.56 29.26 -12.65
CA LYS A 359 26.00 29.55 -12.62
C LYS A 359 26.78 28.41 -11.95
N ARG A 360 28.07 28.31 -12.25
CA ARG A 360 29.02 27.59 -11.42
C ARG A 360 29.23 28.40 -10.13
N LEU A 361 29.64 27.67 -9.07
CA LEU A 361 29.96 28.33 -7.81
C LEU A 361 31.18 29.25 -8.01
N ASP A 362 31.08 30.47 -7.51
CA ASP A 362 32.19 31.41 -7.39
C ASP A 362 32.83 31.34 -6.00
N THR A 363 33.85 32.17 -5.76
CA THR A 363 34.59 32.21 -4.50
C THR A 363 33.72 32.63 -3.30
N ASP A 364 32.71 33.48 -3.54
CA ASP A 364 31.79 33.89 -2.49
C ASP A 364 30.85 32.78 -2.09
N ASP A 365 30.35 32.00 -3.06
CA ASP A 365 29.51 30.82 -2.84
C ASP A 365 30.27 29.74 -2.07
N ILE A 366 31.54 29.47 -2.46
CA ILE A 366 32.39 28.50 -1.78
C ILE A 366 32.67 28.93 -0.33
N SER A 367 33.04 30.22 -0.11
CA SER A 367 33.26 30.74 1.22
C SER A 367 32.00 30.67 2.11
N LYS A 368 30.83 30.93 1.53
CA LYS A 368 29.53 30.79 2.22
C LYS A 368 29.27 29.33 2.62
N LEU A 369 29.49 28.37 1.72
CA LEU A 369 29.35 26.96 2.03
C LEU A 369 30.28 26.50 3.15
N GLN A 370 31.55 26.93 3.13
CA GLN A 370 32.48 26.63 4.22
C GLN A 370 31.97 27.20 5.55
N LYS A 371 31.50 28.44 5.56
CA LYS A 371 30.89 29.03 6.74
C LYS A 371 29.69 28.23 7.26
N ILE A 372 28.85 27.68 6.35
CA ILE A 372 27.71 26.81 6.72
C ILE A 372 28.20 25.51 7.32
N GLU A 373 29.21 24.84 6.73
CA GLU A 373 29.78 23.62 7.26
C GLU A 373 30.37 23.77 8.67
N ASP A 374 30.97 24.93 8.95
CA ASP A 374 31.56 25.25 10.25
C ASP A 374 30.52 25.60 11.34
N LEU A 375 29.25 25.84 10.98
CA LEU A 375 28.21 26.16 11.94
C LEU A 375 27.87 24.98 12.86
N THR A 376 27.75 25.27 14.15
CA THR A 376 27.11 24.37 15.08
C THR A 376 25.58 24.52 14.98
N ILE A 377 24.84 23.42 14.83
CA ILE A 377 23.38 23.43 14.84
C ILE A 377 22.91 23.48 16.30
N PRO A 378 22.25 24.59 16.74
CA PRO A 378 21.83 24.73 18.14
C PRO A 378 20.50 24.01 18.45
N TYR A 379 19.92 23.36 17.43
CA TYR A 379 18.64 22.67 17.49
C TYR A 379 18.84 21.15 17.51
N TRP A 380 17.91 20.44 18.12
CA TRP A 380 17.89 18.99 18.07
C TRP A 380 17.58 18.47 16.65
N TYR A 381 18.26 17.43 16.21
CA TYR A 381 18.02 16.65 15.00
C TYR A 381 18.35 15.18 15.24
N PRO A 382 17.77 14.23 14.43
CA PRO A 382 17.98 12.80 14.62
C PRO A 382 19.40 12.36 14.22
N THR A 383 20.11 11.73 15.13
CA THR A 383 21.47 11.18 14.93
C THR A 383 21.50 9.65 15.01
N ASN A 384 20.34 9.00 15.13
CA ASN A 384 20.24 7.56 15.25
C ASN A 384 20.78 6.86 14.00
N LEU A 385 21.40 5.69 14.25
CA LEU A 385 21.89 4.81 13.19
C LEU A 385 20.74 4.20 12.40
N LEU A 386 20.96 3.95 11.13
CA LEU A 386 20.09 3.13 10.32
C LEU A 386 20.17 1.67 10.79
N PRO A 387 19.05 0.97 10.97
CA PRO A 387 19.06 -0.46 11.26
C PRO A 387 19.54 -1.24 10.02
N PRO A 388 20.20 -2.40 10.19
CA PRO A 388 20.43 -3.31 9.07
C PRO A 388 19.11 -3.73 8.43
N GLY A 389 19.04 -3.68 7.10
CA GLY A 389 17.81 -3.96 6.35
C GLY A 389 18.03 -4.07 4.85
N ASP A 390 17.01 -4.53 4.13
CA ASP A 390 17.07 -4.71 2.67
C ASP A 390 17.15 -3.36 1.93
N LYS A 391 16.51 -2.30 2.46
CA LYS A 391 16.54 -0.95 1.87
C LYS A 391 17.58 -0.04 2.51
N THR A 392 17.97 -0.30 3.75
CA THR A 392 18.97 0.48 4.48
C THR A 392 20.40 0.04 4.17
N SER A 393 20.61 -1.18 3.67
CA SER A 393 21.95 -1.69 3.29
C SER A 393 22.63 -0.85 2.21
N ASP A 394 21.90 -0.40 1.18
CA ASP A 394 22.46 0.44 0.11
C ASP A 394 23.06 1.75 0.65
N PRO A 395 22.34 2.63 1.37
CA PRO A 395 22.94 3.82 1.95
C PRO A 395 24.03 3.51 2.97
N ILE A 396 23.91 2.46 3.80
CA ILE A 396 24.95 2.08 4.76
C ILE A 396 26.26 1.73 4.05
N ASN A 397 26.19 0.97 2.97
CA ASN A 397 27.36 0.61 2.13
C ASN A 397 28.01 1.83 1.49
N HIS A 398 27.24 2.90 1.28
CA HIS A 398 27.69 4.21 0.79
C HIS A 398 27.99 5.21 1.93
N LEU A 399 28.31 4.72 3.11
CA LEU A 399 28.71 5.49 4.30
C LEU A 399 27.64 6.45 4.85
N TYR A 400 26.38 6.35 4.41
CA TYR A 400 25.24 7.05 5.03
C TYR A 400 24.70 6.18 6.19
N LYS A 401 25.34 6.27 7.33
CA LYS A 401 25.07 5.38 8.49
C LYS A 401 24.00 5.92 9.42
N ARG A 402 23.75 7.22 9.40
CA ARG A 402 22.83 7.93 10.29
C ARG A 402 21.76 8.68 9.52
N VAL A 403 20.64 8.95 10.16
CA VAL A 403 19.56 9.74 9.56
C VAL A 403 20.00 11.13 9.13
N CYS A 404 20.83 11.82 9.93
CA CYS A 404 21.37 13.14 9.58
C CYS A 404 22.25 13.13 8.32
N ASP A 405 22.88 12.00 7.94
CA ASP A 405 23.73 11.91 6.76
C ASP A 405 22.95 12.11 5.44
N PHE A 406 21.64 11.90 5.45
CA PHE A 406 20.77 12.11 4.30
C PHE A 406 20.55 13.58 3.94
N TYR A 407 21.06 14.52 4.73
CA TYR A 407 20.85 15.95 4.52
C TYR A 407 22.18 16.68 4.31
N THR A 408 22.13 17.79 3.57
CA THR A 408 23.22 18.76 3.60
C THR A 408 23.17 19.54 4.90
N LYS A 409 24.27 20.16 5.30
CA LYS A 409 24.35 20.89 6.57
C LYS A 409 23.27 21.96 6.70
N ARG A 410 23.05 22.77 5.63
CA ARG A 410 22.02 23.82 5.65
C ARG A 410 20.60 23.28 5.67
N ALA A 411 20.33 22.20 4.92
CA ALA A 411 19.02 21.57 4.98
C ALA A 411 18.74 21.00 6.37
N LEU A 412 19.72 20.33 6.98
CA LEU A 412 19.62 19.80 8.35
C LEU A 412 19.39 20.90 9.38
N TYR A 413 20.12 22.04 9.27
CA TYR A 413 19.95 23.19 10.16
C TYR A 413 18.51 23.71 10.13
N ILE A 414 17.96 23.92 8.92
CA ILE A 414 16.62 24.47 8.76
C ILE A 414 15.54 23.49 9.21
N LEU A 415 15.68 22.21 8.89
CA LEU A 415 14.75 21.17 9.36
C LEU A 415 14.77 21.05 10.90
N ALA A 416 15.95 21.16 11.53
CA ALA A 416 16.11 21.15 12.99
C ALA A 416 15.46 22.39 13.65
N ALA A 417 15.64 23.57 13.04
CA ALA A 417 14.96 24.80 13.48
C ALA A 417 13.44 24.67 13.38
N MET A 418 12.93 24.12 12.25
CA MET A 418 11.50 23.85 12.08
C MET A 418 11.00 22.87 13.13
N ARG A 419 11.73 21.77 13.38
CA ARG A 419 11.35 20.75 14.38
C ARG A 419 11.20 21.34 15.77
N THR A 420 12.06 22.29 16.12
CA THR A 420 12.07 22.94 17.44
C THR A 420 10.98 24.00 17.59
N LYS A 421 10.71 24.77 16.53
CA LYS A 421 9.76 25.89 16.55
C LYS A 421 8.32 25.50 16.23
N PHE A 422 8.10 24.33 15.60
CA PHE A 422 6.78 23.84 15.21
C PHE A 422 6.03 23.23 16.37
N THR A 423 4.73 23.48 16.42
CA THR A 423 3.78 22.77 17.29
C THR A 423 3.45 21.38 16.71
N SER A 424 2.72 20.56 17.48
CA SER A 424 2.35 19.21 17.06
C SER A 424 1.60 19.14 15.72
N LYS A 425 0.73 20.13 15.43
CA LYS A 425 0.00 20.20 14.15
C LYS A 425 0.91 20.60 12.98
N GLU A 426 1.90 21.44 13.23
CA GLU A 426 2.84 21.89 12.19
C GLU A 426 3.92 20.86 11.88
N LEU A 427 4.17 19.90 12.77
CA LEU A 427 5.03 18.76 12.49
C LEU A 427 4.58 17.96 11.25
N TRP A 428 3.30 18.03 10.91
CA TRP A 428 2.81 17.45 9.65
C TRP A 428 3.46 18.12 8.42
N LEU A 429 3.66 19.44 8.45
CA LEU A 429 4.38 20.14 7.38
C LEU A 429 5.83 19.64 7.31
N LEU A 430 6.51 19.53 8.46
CA LEU A 430 7.88 19.01 8.53
C LEU A 430 7.96 17.61 7.89
N THR A 431 7.11 16.67 8.32
CA THR A 431 7.12 15.30 7.77
C THR A 431 6.87 15.28 6.27
N SER A 432 6.07 16.20 5.74
CA SER A 432 5.78 16.27 4.29
C SER A 432 6.96 16.77 3.43
N ILE A 433 8.00 17.37 4.05
CA ILE A 433 9.17 17.92 3.32
C ILE A 433 10.47 17.16 3.57
N ILE A 434 10.55 16.29 4.58
CA ILE A 434 11.75 15.56 5.00
C ILE A 434 12.42 14.84 3.82
N GLU A 435 11.69 14.01 3.10
CA GLU A 435 12.25 13.26 1.96
C GLU A 435 12.67 14.17 0.80
N GLY A 436 11.84 15.15 0.45
CA GLY A 436 12.13 16.08 -0.64
C GLY A 436 13.28 17.03 -0.34
N SER A 437 13.64 17.21 0.94
CA SER A 437 14.79 18.00 1.39
C SER A 437 16.06 17.16 1.56
N SER A 438 15.99 15.86 1.34
CA SER A 438 17.10 14.92 1.49
C SER A 438 17.93 14.76 0.21
N LYS A 439 19.10 14.15 0.33
CA LYS A 439 19.99 13.76 -0.78
C LYS A 439 19.38 12.66 -1.68
N MET A 440 18.26 12.06 -1.31
CA MET A 440 17.51 11.14 -2.19
C MET A 440 16.86 11.85 -3.38
N ASN A 441 16.81 13.20 -3.37
CA ASN A 441 16.26 13.99 -4.46
C ASN A 441 17.29 14.07 -5.62
N ARG A 442 17.17 13.12 -6.57
CA ARG A 442 18.13 12.95 -7.67
C ARG A 442 17.96 14.04 -8.72
N GLU A 443 19.10 14.56 -9.21
CA GLU A 443 19.14 15.36 -10.43
C GLU A 443 19.01 14.45 -11.67
N ARG A 444 18.21 14.90 -12.62
CA ARG A 444 18.08 14.28 -13.94
C ARG A 444 18.31 15.36 -15.00
N PRO A 445 19.12 15.13 -16.04
CA PRO A 445 19.28 16.05 -17.15
C PRO A 445 17.97 16.34 -17.88
N PHE A 446 17.01 15.41 -17.77
CA PHE A 446 15.67 15.49 -18.30
C PHE A 446 14.61 15.30 -17.22
N GLY A 447 13.53 16.07 -17.31
CA GLY A 447 12.35 15.92 -16.48
C GLY A 447 12.47 16.52 -15.08
N LEU A 448 11.46 16.25 -14.27
CA LEU A 448 11.43 16.70 -12.89
C LEU A 448 12.37 15.84 -12.03
N PRO A 449 13.08 16.46 -11.07
CA PRO A 449 13.85 15.70 -10.10
C PRO A 449 12.91 14.76 -9.35
N SER A 450 13.37 13.55 -9.07
CA SER A 450 12.54 12.57 -8.38
C SER A 450 13.38 11.61 -7.57
N LYS A 451 12.90 11.29 -6.36
CA LYS A 451 13.40 10.14 -5.62
C LYS A 451 13.01 8.84 -6.33
N LEU A 452 13.76 7.80 -6.13
CA LEU A 452 13.38 6.47 -6.56
C LEU A 452 12.39 5.90 -5.53
N SER A 453 11.15 5.66 -5.95
CA SER A 453 10.09 5.18 -5.06
C SER A 453 10.44 3.80 -4.47
N GLY A 454 10.10 3.58 -3.19
CA GLY A 454 10.35 2.31 -2.50
C GLY A 454 11.82 2.02 -2.18
N THR A 455 12.67 3.04 -2.17
CA THR A 455 14.10 2.92 -1.84
C THR A 455 14.60 4.10 -1.02
N LEU A 456 15.76 3.91 -0.37
CA LEU A 456 16.55 4.98 0.27
C LEU A 456 17.77 5.38 -0.58
N TYR A 457 17.71 5.12 -1.88
CA TYR A 457 18.81 5.31 -2.82
C TYR A 457 19.20 6.78 -2.98
N ILE A 458 20.50 7.05 -2.88
CA ILE A 458 21.13 8.35 -3.12
C ILE A 458 21.90 8.27 -4.44
N GLY A 459 21.56 9.12 -5.41
CA GLY A 459 22.19 9.14 -6.71
C GLY A 459 23.49 9.92 -6.72
N SER A 460 24.35 9.69 -7.75
CA SER A 460 25.61 10.43 -7.91
C SER A 460 25.44 11.91 -8.25
N LEU A 461 24.23 12.31 -8.66
CA LEU A 461 23.83 13.69 -8.84
C LEU A 461 22.61 13.97 -7.96
N VAL A 462 22.79 14.87 -7.02
CA VAL A 462 21.76 15.22 -6.03
C VAL A 462 21.31 16.66 -6.24
N ARG A 463 19.99 16.90 -6.21
CA ARG A 463 19.42 18.24 -6.22
C ARG A 463 19.03 18.65 -4.81
N GLU A 464 19.82 19.50 -4.19
CA GLU A 464 19.48 20.14 -2.93
C GLU A 464 18.60 21.36 -3.19
N ILE A 465 17.37 21.34 -2.74
CA ILE A 465 16.37 22.41 -2.92
C ILE A 465 16.39 23.41 -1.76
N ASP A 466 15.92 24.62 -2.00
CA ASP A 466 15.62 25.57 -0.91
C ASP A 466 14.46 25.03 -0.04
N VAL A 467 14.80 24.57 1.17
CA VAL A 467 13.87 23.94 2.13
C VAL A 467 12.78 24.94 2.58
N ILE A 468 13.13 26.22 2.75
CA ILE A 468 12.19 27.26 3.18
C ILE A 468 11.13 27.50 2.10
N SER A 469 11.56 27.70 0.86
CA SER A 469 10.63 27.85 -0.27
C SER A 469 9.80 26.60 -0.51
N PHE A 470 10.34 25.40 -0.24
CA PHE A 470 9.60 24.15 -0.35
C PHE A 470 8.51 24.05 0.73
N ALA A 471 8.83 24.39 1.97
CA ALA A 471 7.85 24.44 3.06
C ALA A 471 6.70 25.42 2.77
N LYS A 472 7.01 26.64 2.28
CA LYS A 472 5.99 27.62 1.88
C LYS A 472 5.02 27.08 0.84
N ARG A 473 5.50 26.32 -0.16
CA ARG A 473 4.62 25.68 -1.16
C ARG A 473 3.75 24.57 -0.57
N LYS A 474 4.25 23.85 0.42
CA LYS A 474 3.51 22.78 1.09
C LYS A 474 2.40 23.28 2.00
N ILE A 475 2.54 24.45 2.62
CA ILE A 475 1.47 25.10 3.41
C ILE A 475 0.20 25.20 2.53
N LYS A 476 0.33 25.74 1.31
CA LYS A 476 -0.80 25.90 0.40
C LYS A 476 -1.49 24.55 0.12
N ARG A 477 -0.72 23.48 -0.16
CA ARG A 477 -1.29 22.14 -0.42
C ARG A 477 -2.07 21.60 0.77
N TYR A 478 -1.62 21.88 1.99
CA TYR A 478 -2.35 21.48 3.19
C TYR A 478 -3.67 22.23 3.32
N VAL A 479 -3.64 23.56 3.11
CA VAL A 479 -4.85 24.38 3.12
C VAL A 479 -5.85 23.91 2.05
N ASP A 480 -5.39 23.65 0.82
CA ASP A 480 -6.22 23.17 -0.28
C ASP A 480 -6.83 21.78 -0.01
N SER A 481 -6.24 20.98 0.88
CA SER A 481 -6.72 19.66 1.27
C SER A 481 -7.73 19.67 2.43
N TYR A 482 -7.99 20.85 2.99
CA TYR A 482 -8.86 20.96 4.15
C TYR A 482 -10.32 20.64 3.83
N PHE A 483 -10.98 19.92 4.71
CA PHE A 483 -12.44 19.75 4.75
C PHE A 483 -12.93 19.81 6.20
N LYS A 484 -14.22 20.13 6.39
CA LYS A 484 -14.80 20.27 7.72
C LYS A 484 -14.87 18.92 8.43
N LYS A 485 -14.21 18.81 9.57
CA LYS A 485 -14.11 17.61 10.40
C LYS A 485 -14.73 17.86 11.78
N LYS A 486 -15.04 16.80 12.50
CA LYS A 486 -15.52 16.86 13.86
C LYS A 486 -14.68 15.92 14.73
N ASN A 487 -14.33 16.35 15.94
CA ASN A 487 -13.65 15.49 16.92
C ASN A 487 -14.50 14.25 17.21
N GLY A 488 -13.85 13.12 17.42
CA GLY A 488 -14.49 11.85 17.70
C GLY A 488 -15.20 11.19 16.50
N ASN A 489 -15.04 11.69 15.27
CA ASN A 489 -15.50 10.96 14.08
C ASN A 489 -14.50 9.88 13.64
N ALA A 490 -13.22 10.07 13.94
CA ALA A 490 -12.15 9.10 13.69
C ALA A 490 -11.28 8.98 14.93
N LEU A 491 -10.96 7.77 15.32
CA LEU A 491 -9.98 7.43 16.36
C LEU A 491 -8.78 6.81 15.67
N ILE A 492 -7.59 7.23 16.09
CA ILE A 492 -6.35 6.80 15.46
C ILE A 492 -5.38 6.28 16.53
N GLN A 493 -4.70 5.19 16.22
CA GLN A 493 -3.70 4.61 17.11
C GLN A 493 -2.48 4.07 16.37
N VAL A 494 -1.37 3.94 17.09
CA VAL A 494 -0.23 3.10 16.67
C VAL A 494 -0.42 1.74 17.35
N ALA A 495 -0.80 0.74 16.56
CA ALA A 495 -1.07 -0.61 17.06
C ALA A 495 -0.78 -1.67 16.00
N SER A 496 -0.59 -2.89 16.45
CA SER A 496 -0.52 -4.06 15.56
C SER A 496 -1.93 -4.53 15.23
N ALA A 497 -2.20 -4.76 13.95
CA ALA A 497 -3.44 -5.39 13.49
C ALA A 497 -3.64 -6.83 14.00
N ASN A 498 -2.63 -7.42 14.68
CA ASN A 498 -2.69 -8.75 15.27
C ASN A 498 -3.28 -8.76 16.68
N SER A 499 -3.40 -7.59 17.32
CA SER A 499 -3.81 -7.49 18.73
C SER A 499 -4.47 -6.14 18.97
N GLU A 500 -5.78 -6.07 18.71
CA GLU A 500 -6.58 -4.87 18.89
C GLU A 500 -7.27 -4.89 20.25
N ASP A 501 -7.19 -3.79 21.00
CA ASP A 501 -7.90 -3.62 22.28
C ASP A 501 -9.38 -3.28 22.04
N LEU A 502 -10.07 -4.13 21.27
CA LEU A 502 -11.47 -4.02 20.90
C LEU A 502 -12.26 -5.23 21.37
N ASN A 503 -13.45 -4.99 21.89
CA ASN A 503 -14.38 -6.07 22.24
C ASN A 503 -14.90 -6.80 20.99
N ASP A 504 -15.31 -8.07 21.17
CA ASP A 504 -15.84 -8.92 20.10
C ASP A 504 -17.10 -8.32 19.47
N ASN A 505 -17.26 -8.49 18.15
CA ASN A 505 -18.48 -8.16 17.42
C ASN A 505 -18.93 -6.69 17.58
N LYS A 506 -17.99 -5.74 17.52
CA LYS A 506 -18.27 -4.30 17.67
C LYS A 506 -18.24 -3.51 16.36
N ILE A 507 -17.55 -4.00 15.35
CA ILE A 507 -17.30 -3.31 14.09
C ILE A 507 -18.40 -3.64 13.06
N ASP A 508 -18.90 -2.63 12.34
CA ASP A 508 -19.94 -2.81 11.32
C ASP A 508 -19.37 -3.10 9.92
N TYR A 509 -18.17 -2.64 9.64
CA TYR A 509 -17.52 -2.85 8.35
C TYR A 509 -15.98 -2.69 8.46
N ILE A 510 -15.25 -3.49 7.72
CA ILE A 510 -13.78 -3.38 7.61
C ILE A 510 -13.42 -3.07 6.16
N PHE A 511 -12.64 -1.99 5.96
CA PHE A 511 -11.94 -1.73 4.71
C PHE A 511 -10.45 -1.66 5.03
N THR A 512 -9.61 -2.38 4.29
CA THR A 512 -8.19 -2.46 4.61
C THR A 512 -7.31 -2.67 3.37
N ASP A 513 -6.08 -2.10 3.40
CA ASP A 513 -5.05 -2.19 2.35
C ASP A 513 -3.75 -2.72 3.01
N PRO A 514 -3.64 -4.05 3.24
CA PRO A 514 -2.50 -4.63 3.96
C PRO A 514 -1.21 -4.62 3.13
N PRO A 515 -0.04 -4.84 3.74
CA PRO A 515 1.21 -5.02 3.02
C PRO A 515 1.17 -6.21 2.03
N PHE A 516 1.79 -6.05 0.85
CA PHE A 516 1.75 -7.04 -0.23
C PHE A 516 3.04 -7.88 -0.33
N GLY A 517 3.41 -8.58 0.75
CA GLY A 517 4.57 -9.47 0.75
C GLY A 517 5.91 -8.74 0.69
N ALA A 518 6.70 -8.93 -0.37
CA ALA A 518 8.05 -8.38 -0.52
C ALA A 518 8.12 -7.00 -1.21
N ASN A 519 7.00 -6.34 -1.49
CA ASN A 519 6.98 -5.12 -2.31
C ASN A 519 7.63 -3.91 -1.61
N LEU A 520 7.27 -3.65 -0.37
CA LEU A 520 7.71 -2.49 0.40
C LEU A 520 8.13 -2.90 1.82
N MET A 521 9.27 -2.38 2.27
CA MET A 521 9.79 -2.53 3.63
C MET A 521 9.47 -1.25 4.39
N TYR A 522 8.24 -1.17 4.93
CA TYR A 522 7.70 0.08 5.47
C TYR A 522 8.52 0.62 6.63
N SER A 523 8.90 -0.21 7.61
CA SER A 523 9.70 0.20 8.76
C SER A 523 11.07 0.76 8.37
N GLU A 524 11.70 0.21 7.32
CA GLU A 524 12.97 0.69 6.81
C GLU A 524 12.82 2.01 6.04
N LEU A 525 11.78 2.13 5.20
CA LEU A 525 11.53 3.33 4.40
C LEU A 525 11.05 4.51 5.26
N ASN A 526 10.31 4.23 6.33
CA ASN A 526 9.77 5.24 7.24
C ASN A 526 10.81 5.77 8.24
N ILE A 527 11.99 5.14 8.34
CA ILE A 527 13.02 5.47 9.35
C ILE A 527 13.38 6.96 9.38
N LEU A 528 13.43 7.63 8.22
CA LEU A 528 13.74 9.04 8.15
C LEU A 528 12.65 9.87 8.83
N HIS A 529 11.38 9.62 8.52
CA HIS A 529 10.26 10.36 9.10
C HIS A 529 10.11 10.10 10.61
N GLU A 530 10.15 8.84 10.99
CA GLU A 530 9.93 8.40 12.36
C GLU A 530 11.04 8.86 13.30
N SER A 531 12.28 8.97 12.79
CA SER A 531 13.37 9.54 13.55
C SER A 531 13.15 11.02 13.90
N TRP A 532 12.55 11.80 13.01
CA TRP A 532 12.17 13.20 13.29
C TRP A 532 10.98 13.29 14.26
N LEU A 533 10.12 12.27 14.31
CA LEU A 533 9.04 12.17 15.30
C LEU A 533 9.51 11.66 16.66
N LYS A 534 10.70 11.03 16.75
CA LYS A 534 11.29 10.36 17.92
C LYS A 534 10.55 9.09 18.35
N VAL A 535 9.60 8.62 17.57
CA VAL A 535 8.84 7.38 17.78
C VAL A 535 8.95 6.54 16.53
N ARG A 536 9.36 5.27 16.67
CA ARG A 536 9.68 4.38 15.55
C ARG A 536 8.85 3.11 15.57
N THR A 537 8.64 2.57 14.39
CA THR A 537 7.96 1.28 14.18
C THR A 537 8.71 0.15 14.90
N ASN A 538 7.98 -0.64 15.69
CA ASN A 538 8.42 -1.95 16.14
C ASN A 538 8.10 -2.97 15.05
N ASN A 539 9.11 -3.34 14.27
CA ASN A 539 8.94 -4.14 13.06
C ASN A 539 8.74 -5.64 13.31
N LYS A 540 8.65 -6.11 14.54
CA LYS A 540 8.42 -7.54 14.83
C LYS A 540 7.10 -8.03 14.18
N GLU A 541 6.05 -7.22 14.29
CA GLU A 541 4.70 -7.53 13.77
C GLU A 541 4.46 -6.98 12.35
N GLU A 542 5.49 -6.46 11.70
CA GLU A 542 5.39 -6.00 10.31
C GLU A 542 5.17 -7.20 9.37
N ALA A 543 4.00 -7.26 8.72
CA ALA A 543 3.57 -8.38 7.86
C ALA A 543 4.18 -8.24 6.45
N ILE A 544 5.46 -8.56 6.32
CA ILE A 544 6.21 -8.53 5.07
C ILE A 544 7.08 -9.77 4.89
N VAL A 545 7.55 -10.00 3.67
CA VAL A 545 8.65 -10.93 3.37
C VAL A 545 9.94 -10.13 3.32
N ASN A 546 10.89 -10.39 4.21
CA ASN A 546 12.14 -9.61 4.32
C ASN A 546 13.28 -10.49 4.82
N LYS A 547 14.35 -10.59 4.03
CA LYS A 547 15.51 -11.44 4.35
C LYS A 547 16.28 -10.94 5.56
N SER A 548 16.48 -9.63 5.65
CA SER A 548 17.23 -9.00 6.75
C SER A 548 16.52 -9.11 8.10
N GLN A 549 15.18 -9.17 8.09
CA GLN A 549 14.37 -9.43 9.28
C GLN A 549 14.09 -10.93 9.51
N HIS A 550 14.67 -11.83 8.70
CA HIS A 550 14.44 -13.28 8.74
C HIS A 550 12.97 -13.68 8.59
N LYS A 551 12.18 -12.91 7.82
CA LYS A 551 10.77 -13.15 7.55
C LYS A 551 10.60 -13.78 6.18
N SER A 552 10.13 -15.04 6.18
CA SER A 552 9.78 -15.83 4.99
C SER A 552 8.33 -15.56 4.55
N LEU A 553 7.91 -16.17 3.44
CA LEU A 553 6.50 -16.18 3.02
C LEU A 553 5.59 -16.82 4.09
N PHE A 554 6.10 -17.84 4.81
CA PHE A 554 5.37 -18.46 5.91
C PHE A 554 5.13 -17.47 7.08
N ASP A 555 6.13 -16.65 7.43
CA ASP A 555 5.97 -15.63 8.45
C ASP A 555 4.98 -14.55 8.03
N TYR A 556 5.03 -14.13 6.78
CA TYR A 556 4.03 -13.23 6.20
C TYR A 556 2.62 -13.82 6.31
N GLN A 557 2.43 -15.08 5.88
CA GLN A 557 1.15 -15.77 5.96
C GLN A 557 0.66 -15.88 7.41
N ARG A 558 1.54 -16.21 8.34
CA ARG A 558 1.22 -16.31 9.78
C ARG A 558 0.74 -14.97 10.33
N LEU A 559 1.47 -13.89 10.07
CA LEU A 559 1.12 -12.54 10.52
C LEU A 559 -0.20 -12.07 9.90
N MET A 560 -0.41 -12.26 8.61
CA MET A 560 -1.68 -11.95 7.95
C MET A 560 -2.84 -12.77 8.51
N THR A 561 -2.63 -14.06 8.78
CA THR A 561 -3.66 -14.91 9.40
C THR A 561 -4.03 -14.39 10.80
N ASN A 562 -3.06 -13.95 11.60
CA ASN A 562 -3.32 -13.39 12.92
C ASN A 562 -4.13 -12.07 12.83
N SER A 563 -3.75 -11.16 11.92
CA SER A 563 -4.52 -9.94 11.69
C SER A 563 -5.96 -10.24 11.26
N LEU A 564 -6.14 -11.20 10.35
CA LEU A 564 -7.48 -11.60 9.88
C LEU A 564 -8.31 -12.29 10.96
N LYS A 565 -7.69 -13.05 11.87
CA LYS A 565 -8.39 -13.61 13.05
C LYS A 565 -8.93 -12.50 13.94
N GLU A 566 -8.12 -11.47 14.14
CA GLU A 566 -8.51 -10.30 14.93
C GLU A 566 -9.65 -9.54 14.24
N PHE A 567 -9.56 -9.32 12.93
CA PHE A 567 -10.63 -8.70 12.14
C PHE A 567 -11.93 -9.51 12.18
N TYR A 568 -11.83 -10.84 12.11
CA TYR A 568 -12.98 -11.72 12.25
C TYR A 568 -13.62 -11.62 13.64
N ARG A 569 -12.80 -11.55 14.70
CA ARG A 569 -13.26 -11.43 16.09
C ARG A 569 -14.06 -10.14 16.31
N ILE A 570 -13.51 -9.00 15.88
CA ILE A 570 -14.11 -7.68 16.12
C ILE A 570 -15.29 -7.36 15.20
N LEU A 571 -15.35 -7.95 13.99
CA LEU A 571 -16.42 -7.74 13.02
C LEU A 571 -17.73 -8.38 13.50
N LYS A 572 -18.84 -7.66 13.43
CA LYS A 572 -20.17 -8.21 13.75
C LYS A 572 -20.57 -9.34 12.79
N PRO A 573 -21.26 -10.38 13.26
CA PRO A 573 -21.83 -11.41 12.38
C PRO A 573 -22.72 -10.84 11.28
N GLY A 574 -22.69 -11.42 10.08
CA GLY A 574 -23.42 -10.92 8.92
C GLY A 574 -22.87 -9.65 8.29
N LYS A 575 -21.70 -9.16 8.73
CA LYS A 575 -21.07 -7.94 8.22
C LYS A 575 -19.88 -8.27 7.30
N TRP A 576 -19.39 -7.24 6.59
CA TRP A 576 -18.48 -7.36 5.48
C TRP A 576 -17.08 -6.82 5.77
N LEU A 577 -16.10 -7.44 5.11
CA LEU A 577 -14.71 -6.98 5.00
C LEU A 577 -14.39 -6.78 3.53
N THR A 578 -13.78 -5.65 3.19
CA THR A 578 -13.20 -5.39 1.87
C THR A 578 -11.70 -5.19 2.02
N MET A 579 -10.93 -6.01 1.31
CA MET A 579 -9.47 -5.96 1.30
C MET A 579 -8.97 -5.58 -0.09
N GLU A 580 -8.19 -4.54 -0.19
CA GLU A 580 -7.42 -4.24 -1.40
C GLU A 580 -6.13 -5.08 -1.41
N PHE A 581 -5.73 -5.52 -2.60
CA PHE A 581 -4.54 -6.36 -2.76
C PHE A 581 -3.86 -6.09 -4.11
N SER A 582 -2.55 -5.82 -4.07
CA SER A 582 -1.76 -5.50 -5.26
C SER A 582 -0.44 -6.26 -5.28
N ASN A 583 -0.48 -7.49 -5.78
CA ASN A 583 0.72 -8.30 -5.98
C ASN A 583 0.57 -9.19 -7.23
N THR A 584 1.66 -9.42 -7.97
CA THR A 584 1.71 -10.28 -9.15
C THR A 584 2.00 -11.74 -8.81
N SER A 585 2.45 -12.03 -7.59
CA SER A 585 2.84 -13.37 -7.16
C SER A 585 1.63 -14.22 -6.79
N ALA A 586 1.42 -15.32 -7.51
CA ALA A 586 0.39 -16.30 -7.21
C ALA A 586 0.52 -16.90 -5.80
N SER A 587 1.74 -17.09 -5.31
CA SER A 587 1.98 -17.64 -3.96
C SER A 587 1.53 -16.68 -2.86
N VAL A 588 1.73 -15.38 -3.02
CA VAL A 588 1.24 -14.36 -2.07
C VAL A 588 -0.28 -14.27 -2.12
N TRP A 589 -0.87 -14.31 -3.32
CA TRP A 589 -2.32 -14.36 -3.51
C TRP A 589 -2.97 -15.55 -2.80
N ASN A 590 -2.43 -16.75 -3.04
CA ASN A 590 -2.92 -17.97 -2.38
C ASN A 590 -2.76 -17.90 -0.86
N SER A 591 -1.68 -17.30 -0.35
CA SER A 591 -1.49 -17.11 1.09
C SER A 591 -2.61 -16.26 1.71
N ILE A 592 -3.04 -15.20 1.03
CA ILE A 592 -4.15 -14.34 1.48
C ILE A 592 -5.49 -15.08 1.41
N GLN A 593 -5.78 -15.78 0.32
CA GLN A 593 -7.02 -16.58 0.20
C GLN A 593 -7.10 -17.65 1.29
N ASN A 594 -6.01 -18.40 1.49
CA ASN A 594 -5.94 -19.42 2.54
C ASN A 594 -6.11 -18.82 3.94
N ALA A 595 -5.53 -17.64 4.19
CA ALA A 595 -5.68 -16.95 5.46
C ALA A 595 -7.13 -16.51 5.70
N LEU A 596 -7.80 -15.90 4.71
CA LEU A 596 -9.21 -15.50 4.80
C LEU A 596 -10.12 -16.69 5.08
N GLN A 597 -9.99 -17.76 4.28
CA GLN A 597 -10.79 -18.97 4.43
C GLN A 597 -10.48 -19.69 5.75
N GLY A 598 -9.18 -19.81 6.11
CA GLY A 598 -8.71 -20.44 7.32
C GLY A 598 -9.18 -19.78 8.62
N VAL A 599 -9.59 -18.53 8.55
CA VAL A 599 -10.15 -17.77 9.68
C VAL A 599 -11.67 -17.86 9.77
N GLY A 600 -12.35 -18.17 8.66
CA GLY A 600 -13.82 -18.27 8.62
C GLY A 600 -14.51 -17.22 7.75
N PHE A 601 -13.78 -16.32 7.12
CA PHE A 601 -14.37 -15.41 6.14
C PHE A 601 -14.82 -16.15 4.88
N VAL A 602 -15.94 -15.72 4.34
CA VAL A 602 -16.45 -16.20 3.08
C VAL A 602 -16.18 -15.18 2.00
N VAL A 603 -15.32 -15.50 1.05
CA VAL A 603 -15.02 -14.65 -0.11
C VAL A 603 -16.23 -14.64 -1.04
N ALA A 604 -16.83 -13.51 -1.26
CA ALA A 604 -18.02 -13.34 -2.09
C ALA A 604 -17.71 -12.79 -3.48
N ASN A 605 -16.69 -11.93 -3.63
CA ASN A 605 -16.34 -11.34 -4.91
C ASN A 605 -14.88 -10.85 -4.92
N VAL A 606 -14.29 -10.86 -6.13
CA VAL A 606 -13.01 -10.22 -6.42
C VAL A 606 -13.22 -9.28 -7.60
N ALA A 607 -13.12 -7.97 -7.35
CA ALA A 607 -13.26 -6.91 -8.35
C ALA A 607 -11.91 -6.23 -8.62
N SER A 608 -11.83 -5.35 -9.62
CA SER A 608 -10.64 -4.56 -9.90
C SER A 608 -10.78 -3.09 -9.47
N LEU A 609 -9.66 -2.48 -9.04
CA LEU A 609 -9.54 -1.06 -8.75
C LEU A 609 -8.46 -0.44 -9.64
N ASP A 610 -8.88 0.42 -10.59
CA ASP A 610 -7.97 1.18 -11.43
C ASP A 610 -7.69 2.56 -10.82
N LYS A 611 -6.45 2.78 -10.40
CA LYS A 611 -5.96 4.05 -9.84
C LYS A 611 -5.52 5.07 -10.91
N LYS A 612 -5.82 4.88 -12.20
CA LYS A 612 -5.56 5.73 -13.38
C LYS A 612 -4.12 6.24 -13.60
N GLN A 613 -3.29 6.30 -12.59
CA GLN A 613 -1.87 6.64 -12.68
C GLN A 613 -1.08 5.53 -12.00
N GLY A 614 -0.55 4.63 -12.79
CA GLY A 614 0.36 3.58 -12.33
C GLY A 614 1.62 4.16 -11.67
N SER A 615 2.32 3.35 -10.90
CA SER A 615 3.68 3.63 -10.44
C SER A 615 4.61 3.82 -11.66
N TYR A 616 5.81 4.36 -11.44
CA TYR A 616 6.82 4.48 -12.50
C TYR A 616 7.05 3.13 -13.22
N ASN A 617 7.08 2.02 -12.48
CA ASN A 617 7.18 0.68 -13.06
C ASN A 617 5.96 0.31 -13.91
N ALA A 618 4.75 0.71 -13.51
CA ALA A 618 3.54 0.48 -14.28
C ALA A 618 3.47 1.31 -15.59
N VAL A 619 4.22 2.41 -15.66
CA VAL A 619 4.31 3.25 -16.87
C VAL A 619 5.45 2.82 -17.79
N THR A 620 6.53 2.26 -17.22
CA THR A 620 7.76 1.92 -17.96
C THR A 620 7.92 0.43 -18.23
N SER A 621 7.15 -0.44 -17.58
CA SER A 621 7.16 -1.88 -17.77
C SER A 621 5.85 -2.34 -18.40
N THR A 622 5.94 -3.10 -19.48
CA THR A 622 4.77 -3.76 -20.11
C THR A 622 4.11 -4.81 -19.22
N THR A 623 4.85 -5.27 -18.20
CA THR A 623 4.45 -6.36 -17.29
C THR A 623 4.01 -5.90 -15.89
N ALA A 624 3.96 -4.58 -15.62
CA ALA A 624 3.49 -4.10 -14.32
C ALA A 624 1.96 -4.12 -14.23
N VAL A 625 1.42 -4.63 -13.14
CA VAL A 625 -0.02 -4.58 -12.86
C VAL A 625 -0.44 -3.13 -12.65
N LYS A 626 -1.44 -2.68 -13.43
CA LYS A 626 -2.01 -1.33 -13.31
C LYS A 626 -3.26 -1.30 -12.44
N GLN A 627 -3.90 -2.43 -12.23
CA GLN A 627 -5.12 -2.55 -11.45
C GLN A 627 -4.83 -3.35 -10.19
N ASP A 628 -5.36 -2.86 -9.08
CA ASP A 628 -5.33 -3.59 -7.81
C ASP A 628 -6.61 -4.44 -7.70
N LEU A 629 -6.54 -5.56 -7.00
CA LEU A 629 -7.69 -6.41 -6.73
C LEU A 629 -8.38 -5.95 -5.45
N VAL A 630 -9.70 -6.07 -5.42
CA VAL A 630 -10.51 -5.80 -4.24
C VAL A 630 -11.32 -7.05 -3.89
N ILE A 631 -11.01 -7.63 -2.76
CA ILE A 631 -11.64 -8.84 -2.26
C ILE A 631 -12.75 -8.44 -1.30
N SER A 632 -13.99 -8.82 -1.59
CA SER A 632 -15.12 -8.64 -0.67
C SER A 632 -15.46 -9.97 0.01
N CYS A 633 -15.41 -9.95 1.34
CA CYS A 633 -15.69 -11.11 2.19
C CYS A 633 -16.75 -10.76 3.22
N TYR A 634 -17.45 -11.76 3.77
CA TYR A 634 -18.35 -11.54 4.90
C TYR A 634 -18.12 -12.57 6.02
N LYS A 635 -18.49 -12.18 7.23
CA LYS A 635 -18.56 -13.07 8.40
C LYS A 635 -19.96 -13.70 8.45
N PRO A 636 -20.12 -15.04 8.48
CA PRO A 636 -21.42 -15.69 8.61
C PRO A 636 -22.23 -15.18 9.79
N SER A 637 -23.57 -15.24 9.71
CA SER A 637 -24.44 -14.78 10.80
C SER A 637 -24.49 -15.80 11.95
N ASP A 638 -24.70 -15.31 13.18
CA ASP A 638 -24.82 -16.17 14.37
C ASP A 638 -26.05 -17.09 14.28
N GLU A 639 -27.12 -16.65 13.64
CA GLU A 639 -28.33 -17.46 13.43
C GLU A 639 -28.01 -18.71 12.59
N PHE A 640 -27.16 -18.52 11.57
CA PHE A 640 -26.71 -19.62 10.73
C PHE A 640 -25.84 -20.62 11.51
N THR A 641 -24.82 -20.12 12.24
CA THR A 641 -23.93 -20.96 13.06
C THR A 641 -24.73 -21.75 14.10
N ARG A 642 -25.67 -21.10 14.79
CA ARG A 642 -26.54 -21.76 15.77
C ARG A 642 -27.45 -22.83 15.14
N LYS A 643 -28.04 -22.57 13.98
CA LYS A 643 -28.85 -23.58 13.26
C LYS A 643 -28.06 -24.81 12.92
N ILE A 644 -26.79 -24.66 12.56
CA ILE A 644 -25.89 -25.79 12.29
C ILE A 644 -25.57 -26.57 13.57
N GLU A 645 -25.32 -25.90 14.68
CA GLU A 645 -25.01 -26.55 15.96
C GLU A 645 -26.20 -27.31 16.56
N GLU A 646 -27.40 -26.76 16.43
CA GLU A 646 -28.64 -27.29 17.00
C GLU A 646 -29.24 -28.42 16.13
N SER A 647 -28.89 -28.49 14.85
CA SER A 647 -29.50 -29.43 13.91
C SER A 647 -28.92 -30.83 14.04
N ALA A 648 -29.80 -31.82 14.29
CA ALA A 648 -29.45 -33.22 14.29
C ALA A 648 -29.18 -33.80 12.88
N ASP A 649 -29.65 -33.14 11.82
CA ASP A 649 -29.45 -33.56 10.42
C ASP A 649 -28.37 -32.74 9.72
N LYS A 650 -27.13 -33.24 9.76
CA LYS A 650 -25.96 -32.64 9.14
C LYS A 650 -26.08 -32.45 7.62
N ARG A 651 -26.95 -33.18 6.93
CA ARG A 651 -27.14 -33.04 5.48
C ARG A 651 -28.01 -31.85 5.12
N GLN A 652 -29.02 -31.53 5.92
CA GLN A 652 -29.83 -30.33 5.69
C GLN A 652 -29.02 -29.04 5.87
N ASN A 653 -28.13 -29.02 6.84
CA ASN A 653 -27.24 -27.89 7.11
C ASN A 653 -26.34 -27.55 5.91
N VAL A 654 -25.96 -28.53 5.09
CA VAL A 654 -25.21 -28.30 3.84
C VAL A 654 -25.98 -27.37 2.91
N TRP A 655 -27.25 -27.61 2.75
CA TRP A 655 -28.09 -26.90 1.78
C TRP A 655 -28.49 -25.51 2.29
N ASP A 656 -28.65 -25.35 3.60
CA ASP A 656 -28.86 -24.07 4.22
C ASP A 656 -27.60 -23.18 4.08
N PHE A 657 -26.40 -23.76 4.29
CA PHE A 657 -25.11 -23.11 4.02
C PHE A 657 -24.97 -22.68 2.56
N ILE A 658 -25.25 -23.59 1.62
CA ILE A 658 -25.16 -23.25 0.21
C ILE A 658 -26.22 -22.22 -0.21
N GLY A 659 -27.41 -22.27 0.36
CA GLY A 659 -28.45 -21.26 0.13
C GLY A 659 -28.03 -19.87 0.59
N GLU A 660 -27.43 -19.76 1.78
CA GLU A 660 -26.88 -18.49 2.29
C GLU A 660 -25.70 -18.01 1.43
N GLN A 661 -24.79 -18.89 1.07
CA GLN A 661 -23.67 -18.61 0.16
C GLN A 661 -24.16 -18.03 -1.17
N LEU A 662 -25.13 -18.68 -1.80
CA LEU A 662 -25.69 -18.23 -3.07
C LEU A 662 -26.39 -16.86 -2.96
N GLN A 663 -26.95 -16.54 -1.79
CA GLN A 663 -27.54 -15.22 -1.55
C GLN A 663 -26.47 -14.11 -1.46
N GLN A 664 -25.28 -14.43 -0.95
CA GLN A 664 -24.17 -13.50 -0.74
C GLN A 664 -23.25 -13.35 -1.97
N VAL A 665 -23.36 -14.24 -2.95
CA VAL A 665 -22.57 -14.17 -4.19
C VAL A 665 -23.35 -13.41 -5.25
N PRO A 666 -22.72 -12.51 -6.06
CA PRO A 666 -23.41 -11.77 -7.12
C PRO A 666 -24.16 -12.72 -8.04
N GLY A 667 -25.43 -12.41 -8.32
CA GLY A 667 -26.21 -13.17 -9.31
C GLY A 667 -25.80 -12.87 -10.74
N HIS A 668 -25.18 -11.69 -10.97
CA HIS A 668 -24.84 -11.21 -12.30
C HIS A 668 -23.68 -10.23 -12.20
N ILE A 669 -22.70 -10.35 -13.08
CA ILE A 669 -21.60 -9.39 -13.27
C ILE A 669 -21.60 -8.99 -14.74
N GLU A 670 -21.62 -7.69 -15.03
CA GLU A 670 -21.54 -7.13 -16.38
C GLU A 670 -20.14 -6.54 -16.59
N ARG A 671 -19.44 -7.01 -17.62
CA ARG A 671 -18.17 -6.43 -18.09
C ARG A 671 -18.32 -5.98 -19.54
N GLY A 672 -18.24 -4.66 -19.77
CA GLY A 672 -18.59 -4.11 -21.07
C GLY A 672 -20.08 -4.33 -21.39
N ASN A 673 -20.41 -4.97 -22.52
CA ASN A 673 -21.80 -5.31 -22.92
C ASN A 673 -22.12 -6.81 -22.77
N ALA A 674 -21.27 -7.59 -22.10
CA ALA A 674 -21.44 -9.03 -21.91
C ALA A 674 -21.69 -9.39 -20.43
N THR A 675 -22.56 -10.36 -20.19
CA THR A 675 -22.70 -11.01 -18.89
C THR A 675 -21.52 -11.92 -18.64
N THR A 676 -20.81 -11.74 -17.54
CA THR A 676 -19.69 -12.61 -17.14
C THR A 676 -20.19 -13.67 -16.15
N THR A 677 -19.72 -14.92 -16.30
CA THR A 677 -20.02 -15.98 -15.35
C THR A 677 -19.34 -15.69 -14.01
N VAL A 678 -20.06 -15.94 -12.91
CA VAL A 678 -19.57 -15.78 -11.54
C VAL A 678 -19.03 -17.14 -11.08
N ILE A 679 -17.71 -17.26 -11.07
CA ILE A 679 -17.01 -18.52 -10.80
C ILE A 679 -17.33 -19.08 -9.41
N GLU A 680 -17.63 -18.20 -8.44
CA GLU A 680 -18.02 -18.52 -7.08
C GLU A 680 -19.35 -19.28 -6.97
N ARG A 681 -20.12 -19.30 -8.05
CA ARG A 681 -21.38 -20.07 -8.19
C ARG A 681 -21.18 -21.44 -8.81
N SER A 682 -19.94 -21.81 -9.16
CA SER A 682 -19.62 -23.11 -9.72
C SER A 682 -19.72 -24.22 -8.68
N PRO A 683 -20.11 -25.47 -9.08
CA PRO A 683 -20.21 -26.59 -8.15
C PRO A 683 -18.92 -26.85 -7.35
N LYS A 684 -17.77 -26.72 -8.02
CA LYS A 684 -16.45 -26.96 -7.41
C LYS A 684 -16.18 -25.97 -6.28
N ILE A 685 -16.31 -24.66 -6.55
CA ILE A 685 -16.05 -23.62 -5.54
C ILE A 685 -17.04 -23.72 -4.37
N LEU A 686 -18.31 -23.98 -4.64
CA LEU A 686 -19.32 -24.18 -3.58
C LEU A 686 -18.96 -25.38 -2.69
N TYR A 687 -18.45 -26.47 -3.26
CA TYR A 687 -18.01 -27.64 -2.50
C TYR A 687 -16.73 -27.35 -1.70
N ASP A 688 -15.75 -26.72 -2.28
CA ASP A 688 -14.50 -26.36 -1.59
C ASP A 688 -14.76 -25.44 -0.39
N ARG A 689 -15.70 -24.49 -0.51
CA ARG A 689 -16.15 -23.63 0.60
C ARG A 689 -16.88 -24.43 1.69
N LEU A 690 -17.73 -25.37 1.30
CA LEU A 690 -18.38 -26.28 2.24
C LEU A 690 -17.35 -27.07 3.04
N ILE A 691 -16.38 -27.70 2.37
CA ILE A 691 -15.28 -28.43 3.02
C ILE A 691 -14.54 -27.54 4.01
N SER A 692 -14.13 -26.36 3.56
CA SER A 692 -13.39 -25.40 4.40
C SER A 692 -14.17 -25.04 5.66
N TYR A 693 -15.46 -24.76 5.53
CA TYR A 693 -16.33 -24.45 6.66
C TYR A 693 -16.43 -25.62 7.66
N TYR A 694 -16.67 -26.85 7.16
CA TYR A 694 -16.83 -28.02 8.03
C TYR A 694 -15.53 -28.38 8.76
N VAL A 695 -14.39 -28.31 8.06
CA VAL A 695 -13.06 -28.59 8.64
C VAL A 695 -12.70 -27.56 9.71
N GLN A 696 -12.99 -26.29 9.50
CA GLN A 696 -12.72 -25.22 10.48
C GLN A 696 -13.49 -25.41 11.79
N HIS A 697 -14.74 -25.88 11.70
CA HIS A 697 -15.57 -26.10 12.88
C HIS A 697 -15.41 -27.51 13.47
N GLY A 698 -14.45 -28.31 12.95
CA GLY A 698 -14.19 -29.67 13.42
C GLY A 698 -15.31 -30.65 13.08
N TYR A 699 -16.18 -30.32 12.12
CA TYR A 699 -17.26 -31.19 11.68
C TYR A 699 -16.78 -32.20 10.65
N SER A 700 -17.35 -33.43 10.68
CA SER A 700 -17.12 -34.41 9.61
C SER A 700 -17.87 -34.01 8.35
N ILE A 701 -17.20 -34.07 7.20
CA ILE A 701 -17.80 -33.76 5.89
C ILE A 701 -18.91 -34.77 5.61
N PRO A 702 -20.18 -34.34 5.41
CA PRO A 702 -21.33 -35.25 5.42
C PRO A 702 -21.58 -35.93 4.05
N MET A 703 -20.90 -35.51 2.99
CA MET A 703 -21.08 -36.05 1.64
C MET A 703 -19.84 -35.81 0.75
N ASP A 704 -19.65 -36.64 -0.24
CA ASP A 704 -18.61 -36.49 -1.25
C ASP A 704 -19.01 -35.50 -2.36
N ALA A 705 -18.05 -35.16 -3.26
CA ALA A 705 -18.24 -34.18 -4.32
C ALA A 705 -19.36 -34.60 -5.31
N GLN A 706 -19.55 -35.91 -5.59
CA GLN A 706 -20.55 -36.40 -6.51
C GLN A 706 -21.95 -36.26 -5.90
N GLN A 707 -22.12 -36.65 -4.62
CA GLN A 707 -23.36 -36.47 -3.86
C GLN A 707 -23.73 -35.01 -3.73
N PHE A 708 -22.74 -34.15 -3.52
CA PHE A 708 -22.93 -32.68 -3.44
C PHE A 708 -23.44 -32.13 -4.77
N GLN A 709 -22.78 -32.46 -5.90
CA GLN A 709 -23.21 -31.98 -7.22
C GLN A 709 -24.62 -32.42 -7.58
N GLN A 710 -24.97 -33.68 -7.25
CA GLN A 710 -26.32 -34.17 -7.45
C GLN A 710 -27.35 -33.42 -6.59
N GLY A 711 -27.04 -33.18 -5.32
CA GLY A 711 -27.91 -32.45 -4.41
C GLY A 711 -28.06 -30.97 -4.77
N LEU A 712 -27.03 -30.34 -5.37
CA LEU A 712 -27.14 -28.99 -5.93
C LEU A 712 -28.19 -28.92 -7.05
N LYS A 713 -28.13 -29.84 -8.00
CA LYS A 713 -29.09 -29.94 -9.15
C LYS A 713 -30.54 -30.17 -8.71
N GLU A 714 -30.73 -30.84 -7.60
CA GLU A 714 -32.07 -31.11 -7.05
C GLU A 714 -32.70 -29.89 -6.34
N ARG A 715 -31.90 -28.95 -5.84
CA ARG A 715 -32.36 -27.86 -4.94
C ARG A 715 -32.18 -26.46 -5.50
N PHE A 716 -31.22 -26.28 -6.39
CA PHE A 716 -30.90 -24.99 -6.98
C PHE A 716 -31.00 -25.02 -8.50
N LEU A 717 -31.27 -23.87 -9.11
CA LEU A 717 -31.42 -23.77 -10.57
C LEU A 717 -30.06 -23.54 -11.22
N GLU A 718 -29.68 -24.42 -12.15
CA GLU A 718 -28.46 -24.26 -12.95
C GLU A 718 -28.71 -23.37 -14.16
N ARG A 719 -27.86 -22.34 -14.38
CA ARG A 719 -27.84 -21.48 -15.56
C ARG A 719 -26.39 -21.20 -15.95
N ASP A 720 -26.02 -21.47 -17.19
CA ASP A 720 -24.66 -21.23 -17.72
C ASP A 720 -23.55 -21.81 -16.83
N GLY A 721 -23.78 -23.00 -16.23
CA GLY A 721 -22.85 -23.68 -15.32
C GLY A 721 -22.80 -23.13 -13.89
N MET A 722 -23.61 -22.14 -13.57
CA MET A 722 -23.75 -21.50 -12.25
C MET A 722 -25.04 -21.93 -11.57
N PHE A 723 -25.03 -21.99 -10.23
CA PHE A 723 -26.22 -22.32 -9.44
C PHE A 723 -26.84 -21.07 -8.80
N PHE A 724 -28.16 -21.05 -8.74
CA PHE A 724 -28.98 -19.91 -8.30
C PHE A 724 -30.12 -20.36 -7.39
N THR A 725 -30.53 -19.51 -6.46
CA THR A 725 -31.86 -19.60 -5.86
C THR A 725 -32.92 -19.24 -6.91
N ALA A 726 -34.17 -19.64 -6.71
CA ALA A 726 -35.24 -19.39 -7.67
C ALA A 726 -35.42 -17.87 -8.01
N LYS A 727 -35.27 -17.02 -6.99
CA LYS A 727 -35.36 -15.55 -7.16
C LYS A 727 -34.19 -15.03 -8.00
N GLN A 728 -32.98 -15.44 -7.67
CA GLN A 728 -31.78 -15.00 -8.38
C GLN A 728 -31.71 -15.51 -9.83
N ALA A 729 -32.21 -16.70 -10.10
CA ALA A 729 -32.29 -17.22 -11.46
C ALA A 729 -33.21 -16.36 -12.34
N ALA A 730 -34.34 -15.90 -11.81
CA ALA A 730 -35.26 -15.00 -12.53
C ALA A 730 -34.60 -13.63 -12.81
N GLU A 731 -33.92 -13.05 -11.82
CA GLU A 731 -33.17 -11.80 -11.96
C GLU A 731 -32.01 -11.93 -12.95
N TYR A 732 -31.30 -13.04 -12.95
CA TYR A 732 -30.23 -13.33 -13.91
C TYR A 732 -30.74 -13.41 -15.35
N GLU A 733 -31.83 -14.14 -15.58
CA GLU A 733 -32.45 -14.26 -16.91
C GLU A 733 -32.98 -12.92 -17.44
N GLU A 734 -33.49 -12.07 -16.56
CA GLU A 734 -33.96 -10.74 -16.95
C GLU A 734 -32.77 -9.83 -17.36
N LYS A 735 -31.71 -9.80 -16.57
CA LYS A 735 -30.51 -9.01 -16.87
C LYS A 735 -29.77 -9.53 -18.11
N LYS A 736 -29.72 -10.84 -18.30
CA LYS A 736 -29.13 -11.48 -19.48
C LYS A 736 -29.78 -11.05 -20.80
N LYS A 737 -31.06 -10.73 -20.79
CA LYS A 737 -31.78 -10.23 -22.01
C LYS A 737 -31.26 -8.89 -22.49
N HIS A 738 -30.63 -8.11 -21.65
CA HIS A 738 -30.09 -6.79 -21.95
C HIS A 738 -28.62 -6.80 -22.37
N THR A 739 -27.96 -7.97 -22.39
CA THR A 739 -26.55 -8.11 -22.75
C THR A 739 -26.37 -8.87 -24.06
N THR A 740 -25.26 -8.64 -24.77
CA THR A 740 -24.99 -9.21 -26.11
C THR A 740 -24.54 -10.69 -26.09
N GLY A 741 -24.42 -11.32 -24.94
CA GLY A 741 -24.03 -12.73 -24.78
C GLY A 741 -23.53 -13.06 -23.40
N VAL A 742 -23.31 -14.35 -23.13
CA VAL A 742 -22.68 -14.86 -21.90
C VAL A 742 -21.28 -15.28 -22.25
N ALA A 743 -20.28 -14.72 -21.59
CA ALA A 743 -18.92 -15.25 -21.65
C ALA A 743 -18.90 -16.62 -20.98
N PRO A 744 -18.32 -17.67 -21.60
CA PRO A 744 -18.26 -18.99 -21.00
C PRO A 744 -17.53 -18.94 -19.65
N MET A 745 -17.86 -19.89 -18.77
CA MET A 745 -17.24 -20.00 -17.46
C MET A 745 -15.73 -20.15 -17.63
N GLY A 746 -14.95 -19.18 -17.12
CA GLY A 746 -13.50 -19.23 -17.19
C GLY A 746 -12.99 -20.51 -16.51
N LEU A 747 -12.02 -21.16 -17.12
CA LEU A 747 -11.34 -22.32 -16.52
C LEU A 747 -10.71 -21.88 -15.19
N ILE A 748 -10.84 -22.67 -14.14
CA ILE A 748 -10.16 -22.43 -12.87
C ILE A 748 -8.68 -22.80 -13.06
N VAL A 749 -7.79 -21.90 -12.68
CA VAL A 749 -6.36 -22.16 -12.70
C VAL A 749 -5.96 -22.79 -11.36
N SER A 750 -5.87 -24.11 -11.33
CA SER A 750 -5.44 -24.87 -10.16
C SER A 750 -4.02 -25.44 -10.28
N ASP A 751 -3.48 -25.47 -11.49
CA ASP A 751 -2.11 -25.85 -11.84
C ASP A 751 -1.68 -25.14 -13.13
N GLU A 752 -0.41 -25.30 -13.52
CA GLU A 752 0.16 -24.63 -14.68
C GLU A 752 -0.53 -25.04 -16.00
N ALA A 753 -0.85 -26.33 -16.19
CA ALA A 753 -1.48 -26.80 -17.40
C ALA A 753 -2.88 -26.19 -17.59
N ASN A 754 -3.68 -26.12 -16.53
CA ASN A 754 -4.96 -25.42 -16.53
C ASN A 754 -4.80 -23.93 -16.79
N GLY A 755 -3.71 -23.33 -16.29
CA GLY A 755 -3.36 -21.95 -16.54
C GLY A 755 -3.07 -21.66 -18.01
N ILE A 756 -2.33 -22.51 -18.68
CA ILE A 756 -2.05 -22.40 -20.11
C ILE A 756 -3.36 -22.54 -20.94
N GLU A 757 -4.23 -23.51 -20.60
CA GLU A 757 -5.53 -23.66 -21.26
C GLU A 757 -6.45 -22.44 -21.03
N TRP A 758 -6.44 -21.90 -19.82
CA TRP A 758 -7.17 -20.67 -19.50
C TRP A 758 -6.66 -19.50 -20.35
N LEU A 759 -5.34 -19.32 -20.47
CA LEU A 759 -4.74 -18.30 -21.31
C LEU A 759 -5.06 -18.49 -22.80
N LYS A 760 -5.05 -19.71 -23.32
CA LYS A 760 -5.49 -20.01 -24.70
C LYS A 760 -6.93 -19.58 -24.95
N HIS A 761 -7.79 -19.69 -23.93
CA HIS A 761 -9.18 -19.24 -24.04
C HIS A 761 -9.27 -17.71 -24.03
N GLU A 762 -8.56 -17.06 -23.13
CA GLU A 762 -8.58 -15.61 -22.95
C GLU A 762 -7.90 -14.84 -24.12
N LEU A 763 -6.87 -15.45 -24.72
CA LEU A 763 -6.08 -14.87 -25.80
C LEU A 763 -6.62 -15.20 -27.20
N LYS A 764 -7.88 -15.63 -27.32
CA LYS A 764 -8.56 -15.70 -28.63
C LYS A 764 -8.62 -14.34 -29.32
N GLU A 765 -8.68 -13.26 -28.51
CA GLU A 765 -8.38 -11.90 -28.94
C GLU A 765 -7.10 -11.43 -28.26
N PRO A 766 -6.18 -10.76 -28.96
CA PRO A 766 -4.93 -10.28 -28.37
C PRO A 766 -5.16 -9.31 -27.22
N LYS A 767 -4.62 -9.63 -26.04
CA LYS A 767 -4.73 -8.83 -24.80
C LYS A 767 -3.36 -8.41 -24.30
N THR A 768 -3.28 -7.24 -23.69
CA THR A 768 -2.07 -6.80 -22.96
C THR A 768 -1.94 -7.56 -21.65
N TYR A 769 -0.71 -7.64 -21.13
CA TYR A 769 -0.45 -8.22 -19.80
C TYR A 769 -1.35 -7.63 -18.71
N GLN A 770 -1.66 -6.36 -18.83
CA GLN A 770 -2.47 -5.61 -17.87
C GLN A 770 -3.95 -5.97 -17.90
N GLU A 771 -4.46 -6.35 -19.07
CA GLU A 771 -5.82 -6.86 -19.22
C GLU A 771 -5.93 -8.29 -18.72
N ILE A 772 -4.89 -9.12 -18.93
CA ILE A 772 -4.87 -10.53 -18.53
C ILE A 772 -4.70 -10.68 -17.01
N SER A 773 -3.81 -9.87 -16.40
CA SER A 773 -3.36 -10.10 -15.02
C SER A 773 -4.48 -10.09 -13.96
N PRO A 774 -5.46 -9.17 -13.96
CA PRO A 774 -6.56 -9.22 -13.00
C PRO A 774 -7.46 -10.45 -13.17
N GLU A 775 -7.71 -10.84 -14.43
CA GLU A 775 -8.54 -11.99 -14.78
C GLU A 775 -7.84 -13.31 -14.38
N TRP A 776 -6.52 -13.37 -14.61
CA TRP A 776 -5.67 -14.47 -14.17
C TRP A 776 -5.69 -14.66 -12.65
N MET A 777 -5.50 -13.56 -11.90
CA MET A 777 -5.51 -13.62 -10.44
C MET A 777 -6.87 -14.02 -9.89
N ALA A 778 -7.96 -13.60 -10.51
CA ALA A 778 -9.30 -14.03 -10.13
C ALA A 778 -9.56 -15.51 -10.46
N ALA A 779 -8.91 -16.06 -11.50
CA ALA A 779 -9.06 -17.46 -11.93
C ALA A 779 -8.25 -18.44 -11.09
N ILE A 780 -7.16 -18.01 -10.43
CA ILE A 780 -6.32 -18.86 -9.58
C ILE A 780 -7.11 -19.31 -8.35
N ASN A 781 -7.37 -20.62 -8.25
CA ASN A 781 -8.04 -21.21 -7.09
C ASN A 781 -7.78 -22.72 -7.00
N GLY A 782 -7.71 -23.25 -5.78
CA GLY A 782 -7.57 -24.68 -5.56
C GLY A 782 -6.18 -25.25 -5.84
N GLN A 783 -5.13 -24.45 -5.71
CA GLN A 783 -3.73 -24.90 -5.88
C GLN A 783 -3.38 -25.95 -4.83
N LYS A 784 -2.68 -27.01 -5.25
CA LYS A 784 -2.19 -28.06 -4.35
C LYS A 784 -1.09 -27.53 -3.45
N LYS A 785 -1.11 -27.91 -2.19
CA LYS A 785 -0.07 -27.50 -1.22
C LYS A 785 1.30 -28.02 -1.65
N GLY A 786 2.24 -27.10 -1.90
CA GLY A 786 3.61 -27.41 -2.33
C GLY A 786 3.81 -27.40 -3.86
N ASP A 787 2.75 -27.25 -4.66
CA ASP A 787 2.87 -26.93 -6.08
C ASP A 787 3.14 -25.42 -6.25
N VAL A 788 4.02 -25.05 -7.15
CA VAL A 788 4.35 -23.64 -7.51
C VAL A 788 3.90 -23.39 -8.94
N ILE A 789 2.82 -22.63 -9.09
CA ILE A 789 2.42 -22.11 -10.40
C ILE A 789 3.40 -20.97 -10.73
N PRO A 790 4.10 -21.00 -11.90
CA PRO A 790 4.97 -19.91 -12.31
C PRO A 790 4.23 -18.58 -12.39
N GLU A 791 4.95 -17.49 -12.30
CA GLU A 791 4.37 -16.17 -12.52
C GLU A 791 3.73 -16.08 -13.90
N LEU A 792 2.61 -15.38 -14.01
CA LEU A 792 1.89 -15.19 -15.28
C LEU A 792 2.81 -14.80 -16.44
N LYS A 793 3.78 -13.92 -16.15
CA LYS A 793 4.76 -13.48 -17.14
C LYS A 793 5.58 -14.64 -17.70
N THR A 794 6.05 -15.52 -16.84
CA THR A 794 6.83 -16.71 -17.23
C THR A 794 6.00 -17.63 -18.10
N ILE A 795 4.75 -17.87 -17.73
CA ILE A 795 3.82 -18.71 -18.52
C ILE A 795 3.55 -18.08 -19.89
N LEU A 796 3.36 -16.76 -19.94
CA LEU A 796 3.15 -16.03 -21.20
C LEU A 796 4.40 -16.10 -22.09
N GLU A 797 5.60 -15.82 -21.57
CA GLU A 797 6.86 -15.86 -22.31
C GLU A 797 7.22 -17.27 -22.81
N GLU A 798 6.82 -18.31 -22.08
CA GLU A 798 7.09 -19.71 -22.44
C GLU A 798 6.08 -20.31 -23.44
N ASN A 799 4.85 -19.75 -23.56
CA ASN A 799 3.77 -20.37 -24.31
C ASN A 799 3.07 -19.47 -25.34
N PHE A 800 3.29 -18.15 -25.30
CA PHE A 800 2.58 -17.16 -26.12
C PHE A 800 3.54 -16.14 -26.73
N ILE A 801 3.06 -15.31 -27.64
CA ILE A 801 3.87 -14.31 -28.36
C ILE A 801 3.35 -12.92 -28.02
N GLU A 802 4.27 -12.00 -27.71
CA GLU A 802 3.99 -10.57 -27.56
C GLU A 802 4.23 -9.84 -28.89
N ASP A 803 3.26 -9.05 -29.33
CA ASP A 803 3.39 -8.21 -30.55
C ASP A 803 4.10 -6.87 -30.26
N GLU A 804 4.36 -6.08 -31.30
CA GLU A 804 5.01 -4.76 -31.19
C GLU A 804 4.19 -3.73 -30.38
N GLN A 805 2.90 -4.01 -30.15
CA GLN A 805 2.00 -3.18 -29.35
C GLN A 805 1.90 -3.64 -27.88
N GLY A 806 2.63 -4.69 -27.49
CA GLY A 806 2.65 -5.26 -26.15
C GLY A 806 1.41 -6.13 -25.84
N LYS A 807 0.75 -6.67 -26.88
CA LYS A 807 -0.36 -7.62 -26.73
C LYS A 807 0.11 -9.05 -26.95
N TRP A 808 -0.35 -9.92 -26.07
CA TRP A 808 -0.11 -11.35 -26.13
C TRP A 808 -1.18 -12.03 -26.98
N HIS A 809 -0.78 -13.02 -27.77
CA HIS A 809 -1.65 -13.81 -28.61
C HIS A 809 -1.16 -15.26 -28.74
N ILE A 810 -2.06 -16.14 -29.19
CA ILE A 810 -1.75 -17.55 -29.43
C ILE A 810 -0.77 -17.65 -30.62
N PRO A 811 0.35 -18.39 -30.48
CA PRO A 811 1.33 -18.53 -31.54
C PRO A 811 0.77 -19.33 -32.75
N ASP A 812 1.25 -19.04 -33.96
CA ASP A 812 1.05 -19.90 -35.11
C ASP A 812 1.78 -21.25 -34.96
N LEU A 813 1.45 -22.21 -35.83
CA LEU A 813 1.91 -23.60 -35.65
C LEU A 813 3.44 -23.73 -35.64
N GLU A 814 4.18 -22.94 -36.45
CA GLU A 814 5.65 -23.00 -36.47
C GLU A 814 6.27 -22.41 -35.20
N LYS A 815 5.79 -21.28 -34.75
CA LYS A 815 6.25 -20.62 -33.51
C LYS A 815 5.84 -21.39 -32.26
N ALA A 816 4.69 -22.10 -32.29
CA ALA A 816 4.25 -22.98 -31.20
C ALA A 816 5.26 -24.11 -30.95
N ILE A 817 5.79 -24.74 -32.00
CA ILE A 817 6.81 -25.82 -31.90
C ILE A 817 8.12 -25.30 -31.26
N ASP A 818 8.53 -24.07 -31.58
CA ASP A 818 9.75 -23.50 -31.00
C ASP A 818 9.56 -23.06 -29.54
N LEU A 819 8.40 -22.56 -29.19
CA LEU A 819 8.04 -22.25 -27.81
C LEU A 819 7.92 -23.52 -26.95
N GLU A 820 7.35 -24.60 -27.50
CA GLU A 820 7.26 -25.90 -26.82
C GLU A 820 8.66 -26.45 -26.48
N LYS A 821 9.62 -26.32 -27.40
CA LYS A 821 11.02 -26.68 -27.14
C LYS A 821 11.67 -25.81 -26.06
N LEU A 822 11.39 -24.50 -26.03
CA LEU A 822 11.88 -23.57 -25.00
C LEU A 822 11.26 -23.87 -23.64
N HIS A 823 9.96 -24.12 -23.61
CA HIS A 823 9.23 -24.51 -22.40
C HIS A 823 9.77 -25.83 -21.82
N HIS A 824 9.90 -26.88 -22.65
CA HIS A 824 10.52 -28.13 -22.24
C HIS A 824 11.93 -27.95 -21.67
N LYS A 825 12.75 -27.09 -22.29
CA LYS A 825 14.10 -26.80 -21.80
C LYS A 825 14.08 -26.08 -20.46
N SER A 826 13.12 -25.20 -20.23
CA SER A 826 12.90 -24.53 -18.94
C SER A 826 12.52 -25.52 -17.84
N LEU A 827 11.54 -26.39 -18.12
CA LEU A 827 11.10 -27.44 -17.18
C LEU A 827 12.24 -28.40 -16.81
N MET A 828 13.02 -28.84 -17.78
CA MET A 828 14.18 -29.73 -17.54
C MET A 828 15.29 -29.05 -16.76
N ARG A 829 15.52 -27.75 -16.95
CA ARG A 829 16.48 -26.98 -16.13
C ARG A 829 16.04 -26.95 -14.66
N GLU A 830 14.78 -26.74 -14.40
CA GLU A 830 14.21 -26.71 -13.06
C GLU A 830 14.23 -28.12 -12.43
N PHE A 831 13.86 -29.15 -13.16
CA PHE A 831 13.97 -30.53 -12.72
C PHE A 831 15.40 -30.90 -12.30
N ASN A 832 16.41 -30.45 -13.06
CA ASN A 832 17.82 -30.71 -12.74
C ASN A 832 18.23 -30.02 -11.43
N LEU A 833 17.67 -28.85 -11.10
CA LEU A 833 17.87 -28.23 -9.78
C LEU A 833 17.28 -29.09 -8.66
N TYR A 834 16.10 -29.70 -8.88
CA TYR A 834 15.52 -30.63 -7.91
C TYR A 834 16.37 -31.88 -7.75
N LYS A 835 16.92 -32.42 -8.85
CA LYS A 835 17.86 -33.55 -8.82
C LYS A 835 19.12 -33.22 -8.00
N GLU A 836 19.72 -32.04 -8.21
CA GLU A 836 20.89 -31.58 -7.43
C GLU A 836 20.53 -31.37 -5.95
N GLN A 837 19.37 -30.82 -5.65
CA GLN A 837 18.92 -30.63 -4.27
C GLN A 837 18.68 -31.97 -3.58
N ALA A 838 18.03 -32.92 -4.25
CA ALA A 838 17.72 -34.25 -3.72
C ALA A 838 18.94 -35.07 -3.36
N GLN A 839 20.09 -34.87 -4.05
CA GLN A 839 21.37 -35.54 -3.75
C GLN A 839 21.99 -35.10 -2.41
N LYS A 840 21.58 -33.97 -1.83
CA LYS A 840 22.13 -33.48 -0.56
C LYS A 840 21.59 -34.30 0.62
N PRO A 841 22.44 -34.72 1.57
CA PRO A 841 22.00 -35.42 2.77
C PRO A 841 20.95 -34.59 3.55
N ARG A 842 19.83 -35.19 3.94
CA ARG A 842 18.73 -34.56 4.68
C ARG A 842 18.01 -33.41 3.95
N ALA A 843 18.17 -33.26 2.65
CA ALA A 843 17.40 -32.26 1.88
C ALA A 843 15.91 -32.63 1.91
N ARG A 844 15.07 -31.60 1.97
CA ARG A 844 13.63 -31.67 1.68
C ARG A 844 13.30 -30.55 0.73
N ILE A 845 12.65 -30.88 -0.37
CA ILE A 845 12.15 -29.92 -1.34
C ILE A 845 10.71 -29.60 -0.93
N ARG A 846 10.46 -28.38 -0.46
CA ARG A 846 9.17 -27.98 0.13
C ARG A 846 8.15 -27.52 -0.91
N GLU A 847 8.62 -26.96 -2.00
CA GLU A 847 7.82 -26.38 -3.07
C GLU A 847 8.40 -26.83 -4.40
N VAL A 848 7.55 -27.26 -5.31
CA VAL A 848 7.94 -27.78 -6.62
C VAL A 848 6.97 -27.29 -7.70
N ARG A 849 7.47 -27.08 -8.89
CA ARG A 849 6.66 -26.90 -10.10
C ARG A 849 6.29 -28.31 -10.60
N VAL A 850 5.04 -28.68 -10.46
CA VAL A 850 4.59 -30.05 -10.75
C VAL A 850 4.84 -30.44 -12.20
N GLU A 851 4.68 -29.53 -13.14
CA GLU A 851 4.97 -29.77 -14.56
C GLU A 851 6.43 -30.12 -14.82
N ALA A 852 7.37 -29.47 -14.11
CA ALA A 852 8.79 -29.83 -14.20
C ALA A 852 9.07 -31.24 -13.66
N LEU A 853 8.35 -31.68 -12.63
CA LEU A 853 8.40 -33.06 -12.14
C LEU A 853 7.82 -34.06 -13.15
N ARG A 854 6.68 -33.75 -13.79
CA ARG A 854 6.06 -34.60 -14.81
C ARG A 854 7.01 -34.82 -15.98
N GLU A 855 7.53 -33.74 -16.58
CA GLU A 855 8.47 -33.84 -17.68
C GLU A 855 9.78 -34.52 -17.28
N GLY A 856 10.33 -34.17 -16.10
CA GLY A 856 11.54 -34.80 -15.60
C GLY A 856 11.41 -36.29 -15.31
N PHE A 857 10.30 -36.73 -14.70
CA PHE A 857 10.02 -38.15 -14.45
C PHE A 857 9.78 -38.91 -15.76
N LYS A 858 9.12 -38.28 -16.73
CA LYS A 858 8.94 -38.82 -18.08
C LYS A 858 10.27 -39.07 -18.79
N GLU A 859 11.20 -38.08 -18.75
CA GLU A 859 12.54 -38.28 -19.35
C GLU A 859 13.36 -39.32 -18.58
N CYS A 860 13.38 -39.28 -17.24
CA CYS A 860 14.03 -40.32 -16.44
C CYS A 860 13.48 -41.73 -16.71
N PHE A 861 12.17 -41.82 -16.90
CA PHE A 861 11.53 -43.10 -17.23
C PHE A 861 11.96 -43.64 -18.61
N LYS A 862 12.05 -42.73 -19.60
CA LYS A 862 12.52 -43.04 -20.98
C LYS A 862 13.98 -43.49 -20.99
N ASP A 863 14.80 -42.82 -20.15
CA ASP A 863 16.22 -43.13 -19.98
C ASP A 863 16.47 -44.32 -19.03
N LYS A 864 15.42 -44.88 -18.42
CA LYS A 864 15.48 -45.94 -17.42
C LYS A 864 16.25 -45.52 -16.13
N ASP A 865 16.31 -44.22 -15.84
CA ASP A 865 16.89 -43.69 -14.60
C ASP A 865 15.88 -43.69 -13.45
N PHE A 866 15.46 -44.90 -13.06
CA PHE A 866 14.45 -45.10 -11.99
C PHE A 866 14.94 -44.64 -10.63
N GLN A 867 16.24 -44.64 -10.38
CA GLN A 867 16.86 -44.20 -9.14
C GLN A 867 16.65 -42.69 -8.92
N THR A 868 16.74 -41.88 -9.96
CA THR A 868 16.48 -40.42 -9.87
C THR A 868 15.02 -40.17 -9.54
N ILE A 869 14.07 -40.92 -10.10
CA ILE A 869 12.65 -40.77 -9.78
C ILE A 869 12.41 -41.02 -8.30
N LEU A 870 12.89 -42.14 -7.76
CA LEU A 870 12.76 -42.49 -6.35
C LEU A 870 13.42 -41.46 -5.42
N LEU A 871 14.65 -41.03 -5.77
CA LEU A 871 15.42 -40.07 -4.99
C LEU A 871 14.66 -38.72 -4.83
N ILE A 872 14.05 -38.22 -5.91
CA ILE A 872 13.31 -36.96 -5.89
C ILE A 872 11.98 -37.16 -5.19
N ALA A 873 11.25 -38.24 -5.48
CA ALA A 873 9.96 -38.56 -4.88
C ALA A 873 10.00 -38.66 -3.35
N ASP A 874 11.10 -39.17 -2.79
CA ASP A 874 11.31 -39.22 -1.32
C ASP A 874 11.57 -37.85 -0.68
N LYS A 875 11.90 -36.83 -1.44
CA LYS A 875 12.28 -35.49 -0.95
C LYS A 875 11.22 -34.42 -1.15
N ILE A 876 10.25 -34.65 -2.03
CA ILE A 876 9.14 -33.73 -2.31
C ILE A 876 7.98 -33.94 -1.33
N PRO A 877 6.99 -33.00 -1.26
CA PRO A 877 5.78 -33.18 -0.46
C PRO A 877 4.96 -34.40 -0.96
N GLN A 878 4.64 -35.30 -0.05
CA GLN A 878 3.97 -36.57 -0.40
C GLN A 878 2.58 -36.37 -1.01
N ASN A 879 1.87 -35.33 -0.62
CA ASN A 879 0.58 -35.00 -1.23
C ASN A 879 0.70 -34.71 -2.74
N ILE A 880 1.79 -34.07 -3.21
CA ILE A 880 2.02 -33.83 -4.63
C ILE A 880 2.20 -35.15 -5.39
N LEU A 881 2.96 -36.08 -4.83
CA LEU A 881 3.15 -37.40 -5.44
C LEU A 881 1.86 -38.23 -5.47
N THR A 882 1.09 -38.22 -4.37
CA THR A 882 -0.10 -39.08 -4.24
C THR A 882 -1.36 -38.53 -4.91
N GLU A 883 -1.44 -37.22 -5.08
CA GLU A 883 -2.60 -36.58 -5.72
C GLU A 883 -2.43 -36.39 -7.23
N ASP A 884 -1.23 -36.64 -7.77
CA ASP A 884 -0.93 -36.55 -9.19
C ASP A 884 -0.80 -37.93 -9.80
N GLU A 885 -1.77 -38.31 -10.61
CA GLU A 885 -1.83 -39.69 -11.20
C GLU A 885 -0.59 -40.02 -12.05
N GLN A 886 -0.04 -39.04 -12.78
CA GLN A 886 1.13 -39.28 -13.64
C GLN A 886 2.40 -39.49 -12.81
N LEU A 887 2.63 -38.64 -11.82
CA LEU A 887 3.77 -38.76 -10.92
C LEU A 887 3.70 -40.06 -10.12
N LEU A 888 2.52 -40.40 -9.60
CA LEU A 888 2.30 -41.63 -8.85
C LEU A 888 2.56 -42.87 -9.74
N GLN A 889 2.10 -42.88 -11.00
CA GLN A 889 2.35 -43.95 -11.95
C GLN A 889 3.86 -44.12 -12.24
N TYR A 890 4.60 -43.04 -12.46
CA TYR A 890 6.05 -43.14 -12.67
C TYR A 890 6.76 -43.63 -11.41
N TYR A 891 6.35 -43.19 -10.22
CA TYR A 891 6.90 -43.66 -8.96
C TYR A 891 6.67 -45.15 -8.72
N ASP A 892 5.43 -45.65 -8.91
CA ASP A 892 5.07 -47.07 -8.73
C ASP A 892 5.86 -47.96 -9.66
N ILE A 893 5.98 -47.59 -10.93
CA ILE A 893 6.77 -48.38 -11.90
C ILE A 893 8.27 -48.30 -11.56
N ALA A 894 8.78 -47.14 -11.14
CA ALA A 894 10.17 -47.00 -10.71
C ALA A 894 10.47 -47.86 -9.48
N SER A 895 9.57 -47.90 -8.50
CA SER A 895 9.72 -48.74 -7.28
C SER A 895 9.72 -50.23 -7.55
N MET A 896 9.09 -50.65 -8.65
CA MET A 896 9.06 -52.05 -9.08
C MET A 896 10.31 -52.43 -9.92
N ARG A 897 11.01 -51.47 -10.51
CA ARG A 897 12.10 -51.71 -11.48
C ARG A 897 13.48 -51.23 -11.00
N ALA A 898 13.58 -50.41 -9.92
CA ALA A 898 14.80 -50.04 -9.27
C ALA A 898 15.27 -51.08 -8.32
#